data_c1b3b1d84c85fa80d7e694799cada7e8
#
_entry.id   c1b3b1d84c85fa80d7e694799cada7e8
#
_cell.length_a   1.000
_cell.length_b   1.000
_cell.length_c   1.000
_cell.angle_alpha   90.00
_cell.angle_beta   90.00
_cell.angle_gamma   90.00
#
_symmetry.space_group_name_H-M   'P 1'
#
loop_
_entity.id
_entity.type
_entity.pdbx_description
1 polymer ?
#
loop_
_entity_poly.entity_id
_entity_poly.type
_entity_poly.pdbx_seq_one_letter_code
_entity_poly.pdbx_strand_id
1 'polypeptide(L)'
;MGFARKVWHLLVGIKDGLVLLLMLLFFMTLFAALTARPSPGQVREGALLVKLDGAVVEEPAAVDPLETLMASEAPLKEYRARDVVRAIDLAVKDERIKAVVLDLSRFTGGGQVHMSEIGAALDRVRAAKKPVLAYATAYADDGVQLAAHASEVWVDPLGGAFVAGPGGERLYFGALLQRLKITTHVFKVGAYKDFVEPYLYDKASEPSLDARRALYGAVWDNWKAEVAKARPKADIARVTADPAGWLKAAGGDAAKAALQAGLVDKIGDKVAFGNRVREIAGEDAYSEKPGAYAHTRIPALLAAHPEDTSGEAVAVVTVAGELVDGKAGPGTAGGTRIARLIDEATADDTKALVLRVDSPGGSVFASEEIRTALLRYKASGRPIAVSMANVAASGGYWVSTPAQRIFAEPSTVTGSIGIFSIIPSFERALASYGVNSDGVRTTPLSGQPDLISGLTPEVESMLQANIEHNYGRFLGLVAASRGKTPQQIDAVAQGRVWDGGTARQNGLVDQFGGLNDTLAWAAGAAKLGDNWHPRFYGGEADPYASLIERLSGGDEDTDAPAAAGDLAALVGRQQDARLPAGGRTGTAGRDARHPGAVPRLPGRTARGGRWCKGAAGAAGTGAGAGLSDAVQLIAAHRFLAACPLPRLPLRASA
;
A
#
# COMPACT_ATOMS: atom_id res chain seq x y z
N MET A 1 -5.74 17.13 71.68
CA MET A 1 -5.56 16.22 70.50
C MET A 1 -6.54 16.52 69.31
N GLY A 2 -7.67 17.18 69.49
CA GLY A 2 -8.63 17.41 68.41
C GLY A 2 -8.22 18.44 67.34
N PHE A 3 -7.48 19.50 67.70
CA PHE A 3 -7.08 20.58 66.77
C PHE A 3 -6.02 20.10 65.78
N ALA A 4 -4.98 19.42 66.21
CA ALA A 4 -3.92 18.91 65.34
C ALA A 4 -4.46 17.93 64.32
N ARG A 5 -5.47 17.09 64.67
CA ARG A 5 -6.13 16.17 63.78
C ARG A 5 -6.94 16.87 62.67
N LYS A 6 -7.63 17.96 63.01
CA LYS A 6 -8.37 18.79 62.03
C LYS A 6 -7.42 19.49 61.05
N VAL A 7 -6.31 20.02 61.55
CA VAL A 7 -5.29 20.65 60.70
C VAL A 7 -4.65 19.62 59.75
N TRP A 8 -4.37 18.39 60.27
CA TRP A 8 -3.85 17.32 59.46
C TRP A 8 -4.82 16.91 58.33
N HIS A 9 -6.11 16.71 58.62
CA HIS A 9 -7.12 16.41 57.59
C HIS A 9 -7.28 17.54 56.56
N LEU A 10 -7.17 18.79 56.97
CA LEU A 10 -7.19 19.91 56.07
C LEU A 10 -5.97 19.90 55.10
N LEU A 11 -4.77 19.68 55.64
CA LEU A 11 -3.55 19.59 54.86
C LEU A 11 -3.57 18.39 53.87
N VAL A 12 -4.08 17.23 54.29
CA VAL A 12 -4.26 16.08 53.41
C VAL A 12 -5.28 16.39 52.31
N GLY A 13 -6.41 17.03 52.67
CA GLY A 13 -7.42 17.43 51.69
C GLY A 13 -6.90 18.42 50.65
N ILE A 14 -6.07 19.39 51.08
CA ILE A 14 -5.41 20.35 50.18
C ILE A 14 -4.42 19.63 49.25
N LYS A 15 -3.60 18.73 49.80
CA LYS A 15 -2.66 17.92 49.02
C LYS A 15 -3.39 17.06 47.99
N ASP A 16 -4.46 16.38 48.37
CA ASP A 16 -5.23 15.52 47.47
C ASP A 16 -5.96 16.33 46.39
N GLY A 17 -6.48 17.53 46.74
CA GLY A 17 -7.04 18.48 45.78
C GLY A 17 -6.00 19.00 44.81
N LEU A 18 -4.78 19.32 45.25
CA LEU A 18 -3.68 19.73 44.40
C LEU A 18 -3.23 18.62 43.42
N VAL A 19 -3.14 17.38 43.92
CA VAL A 19 -2.80 16.21 43.07
C VAL A 19 -3.87 15.98 42.00
N LEU A 20 -5.16 16.05 42.36
CA LEU A 20 -6.27 15.94 41.41
C LEU A 20 -6.24 17.04 40.36
N LEU A 21 -5.98 18.30 40.78
CA LEU A 21 -5.86 19.44 39.86
C LEU A 21 -4.68 19.25 38.90
N LEU A 22 -3.55 18.76 39.39
CA LEU A 22 -2.34 18.52 38.61
C LEU A 22 -2.55 17.38 37.61
N MET A 23 -3.24 16.32 38.02
CA MET A 23 -3.66 15.24 37.12
C MET A 23 -4.65 15.73 36.05
N LEU A 24 -5.63 16.55 36.43
CA LEU A 24 -6.58 17.12 35.47
C LEU A 24 -5.86 18.01 34.45
N LEU A 25 -4.95 18.88 34.91
CA LEU A 25 -4.13 19.72 34.03
C LEU A 25 -3.22 18.88 33.13
N PHE A 26 -2.62 17.83 33.66
CA PHE A 26 -1.81 16.90 32.87
C PHE A 26 -2.64 16.25 31.77
N PHE A 27 -3.80 15.66 32.10
CA PHE A 27 -4.66 15.04 31.11
C PHE A 27 -5.27 16.03 30.11
N MET A 28 -5.63 17.25 30.57
CA MET A 28 -6.06 18.32 29.64
C MET A 28 -4.95 18.76 28.69
N THR A 29 -3.72 18.90 29.20
CA THR A 29 -2.56 19.26 28.37
C THR A 29 -2.20 18.12 27.43
N LEU A 30 -2.24 16.89 27.91
CA LEU A 30 -2.04 15.69 27.09
C LEU A 30 -3.13 15.60 26.01
N PHE A 31 -4.40 15.77 26.39
CA PHE A 31 -5.52 15.78 25.44
C PHE A 31 -5.37 16.91 24.42
N ALA A 32 -5.04 18.13 24.87
CA ALA A 32 -4.80 19.26 23.96
C ALA A 32 -3.60 19.00 23.03
N ALA A 33 -2.51 18.41 23.54
CA ALA A 33 -1.35 18.04 22.72
C ALA A 33 -1.67 16.94 21.71
N LEU A 34 -2.47 15.96 22.10
CA LEU A 34 -2.89 14.84 21.25
C LEU A 34 -3.94 15.26 20.21
N THR A 35 -4.80 16.24 20.52
CA THR A 35 -5.83 16.76 19.61
C THR A 35 -5.36 17.98 18.81
N ALA A 36 -4.21 18.57 19.15
CA ALA A 36 -3.64 19.71 18.44
C ALA A 36 -3.24 19.27 17.02
N ARG A 37 -4.12 19.54 16.05
CA ARG A 37 -3.73 19.44 14.63
C ARG A 37 -2.72 20.56 14.36
N PRO A 38 -1.53 20.22 13.82
CA PRO A 38 -0.58 21.24 13.38
C PRO A 38 -1.30 22.18 12.42
N SER A 39 -1.18 23.50 12.63
CA SER A 39 -1.73 24.45 11.68
C SER A 39 -1.20 24.15 10.27
N PRO A 40 -2.04 24.05 9.25
CA PRO A 40 -1.60 23.80 7.88
C PRO A 40 -0.69 24.89 7.34
N GLY A 41 -0.62 26.04 8.05
CA GLY A 41 0.10 27.24 7.62
C GLY A 41 -0.77 28.16 6.76
N GLN A 42 -0.15 29.25 6.28
CA GLN A 42 -0.80 30.22 5.39
C GLN A 42 -0.21 30.13 3.99
N VAL A 43 -1.03 30.46 2.99
CA VAL A 43 -0.55 30.62 1.62
C VAL A 43 0.27 31.89 1.53
N ARG A 44 1.50 31.77 1.10
CA ARG A 44 2.46 32.87 0.91
C ARG A 44 2.74 33.07 -0.56
N GLU A 45 3.10 34.27 -0.92
CA GLU A 45 3.65 34.53 -2.25
C GLU A 45 4.99 33.80 -2.39
N GLY A 46 5.17 33.05 -3.49
CA GLY A 46 6.36 32.24 -3.70
C GLY A 46 6.11 30.98 -4.51
N ALA A 47 6.84 29.93 -4.25
CA ALA A 47 6.67 28.64 -4.91
C ALA A 47 5.67 27.73 -4.16
N LEU A 48 4.94 26.86 -4.88
CA LEU A 48 4.36 25.67 -4.26
C LEU A 48 5.46 24.63 -4.06
N LEU A 49 5.76 24.30 -2.82
CA LEU A 49 6.71 23.22 -2.50
C LEU A 49 5.97 21.87 -2.41
N VAL A 50 6.19 21.05 -3.43
CA VAL A 50 5.79 19.63 -3.50
C VAL A 50 6.97 18.80 -3.05
N LYS A 51 7.07 18.56 -1.75
CA LYS A 51 8.14 17.76 -1.15
C LYS A 51 7.62 16.36 -0.87
N LEU A 52 8.14 15.38 -1.62
CA LEU A 52 7.78 13.97 -1.49
C LEU A 52 8.91 13.21 -0.77
N ASP A 53 8.76 13.06 0.55
CA ASP A 53 9.73 12.34 1.41
C ASP A 53 9.27 10.89 1.65
N GLY A 54 8.77 10.19 0.63
CA GLY A 54 8.22 8.84 0.73
C GLY A 54 7.43 8.47 -0.52
N ALA A 55 6.39 7.66 -0.40
CA ALA A 55 5.60 7.17 -1.52
C ALA A 55 4.37 8.03 -1.82
N VAL A 56 3.96 8.04 -3.10
CA VAL A 56 2.62 8.50 -3.50
C VAL A 56 1.71 7.29 -3.61
N VAL A 57 0.56 7.35 -2.93
CA VAL A 57 -0.41 6.25 -2.84
C VAL A 57 -1.83 6.75 -3.09
N GLU A 58 -2.74 5.86 -3.41
CA GLU A 58 -4.16 6.21 -3.59
C GLU A 58 -4.83 6.56 -2.24
N GLU A 59 -4.61 5.75 -1.21
CA GLU A 59 -5.12 5.94 0.14
C GLU A 59 -3.98 5.68 1.15
N PRO A 60 -3.49 6.71 1.86
CA PRO A 60 -2.46 6.53 2.88
C PRO A 60 -2.92 5.60 4.01
N ALA A 61 -2.02 4.74 4.48
CA ALA A 61 -2.28 3.84 5.59
C ALA A 61 -2.53 4.62 6.89
N ALA A 62 -3.42 4.09 7.72
CA ALA A 62 -3.61 4.61 9.07
C ALA A 62 -2.34 4.34 9.90
N VAL A 63 -1.75 5.41 10.44
CA VAL A 63 -0.57 5.31 11.30
C VAL A 63 -1.01 5.11 12.75
N ASP A 64 -0.64 3.99 13.38
CA ASP A 64 -0.86 3.81 14.81
C ASP A 64 0.12 4.68 15.60
N PRO A 65 -0.36 5.67 16.39
CA PRO A 65 0.52 6.56 17.14
C PRO A 65 1.39 5.82 18.18
N LEU A 66 0.88 4.71 18.74
CA LEU A 66 1.61 3.91 19.70
C LEU A 66 2.73 3.11 19.04
N GLU A 67 2.43 2.51 17.88
CA GLU A 67 3.42 1.79 17.09
C GLU A 67 4.52 2.75 16.59
N THR A 68 4.15 3.96 16.16
CA THR A 68 5.09 5.00 15.76
C THR A 68 5.99 5.44 16.91
N LEU A 69 5.45 5.54 18.13
CA LEU A 69 6.22 5.91 19.32
C LEU A 69 7.20 4.80 19.73
N MET A 70 6.85 3.54 19.48
CA MET A 70 7.67 2.36 19.81
C MET A 70 8.63 1.98 18.68
N ALA A 71 8.42 2.47 17.46
CA ALA A 71 9.28 2.20 16.33
C ALA A 71 10.64 2.91 16.48
N SER A 72 11.71 2.19 16.20
CA SER A 72 13.07 2.75 16.21
C SER A 72 13.35 3.70 15.03
N GLU A 73 12.54 3.62 14.00
CA GLU A 73 12.62 4.47 12.79
C GLU A 73 11.25 5.07 12.49
N ALA A 74 11.24 6.33 12.05
CA ALA A 74 10.00 6.96 11.61
C ALA A 74 9.44 6.23 10.38
N PRO A 75 8.13 5.93 10.34
CA PRO A 75 7.51 5.31 9.18
C PRO A 75 7.71 6.17 7.93
N LEU A 76 7.83 5.51 6.77
CA LEU A 76 7.87 6.21 5.49
C LEU A 76 6.56 7.01 5.32
N LYS A 77 6.69 8.25 4.89
CA LYS A 77 5.53 9.10 4.63
C LYS A 77 4.82 8.64 3.37
N GLU A 78 3.51 8.70 3.41
CA GLU A 78 2.66 8.48 2.27
C GLU A 78 1.91 9.77 1.90
N TYR A 79 1.82 10.03 0.61
CA TYR A 79 1.14 11.20 0.06
C TYR A 79 0.01 10.74 -0.83
N ARG A 80 -1.20 11.20 -0.55
CA ARG A 80 -2.36 10.87 -1.38
C ARG A 80 -2.22 11.50 -2.76
N ALA A 81 -2.24 10.69 -3.82
CA ALA A 81 -2.04 11.13 -5.21
C ALA A 81 -2.98 12.30 -5.58
N ARG A 82 -4.26 12.17 -5.27
CA ARG A 82 -5.29 13.18 -5.55
C ARG A 82 -4.98 14.54 -4.90
N ASP A 83 -4.44 14.54 -3.67
CA ASP A 83 -4.13 15.78 -2.94
C ASP A 83 -2.93 16.50 -3.57
N VAL A 84 -1.95 15.73 -4.05
CA VAL A 84 -0.80 16.26 -4.81
C VAL A 84 -1.27 16.87 -6.14
N VAL A 85 -2.08 16.15 -6.91
CA VAL A 85 -2.66 16.65 -8.18
C VAL A 85 -3.46 17.91 -7.95
N ARG A 86 -4.37 17.91 -6.96
CA ARG A 86 -5.22 19.07 -6.64
C ARG A 86 -4.40 20.30 -6.22
N ALA A 87 -3.37 20.12 -5.39
CA ALA A 87 -2.51 21.24 -4.99
C ALA A 87 -1.78 21.85 -6.21
N ILE A 88 -1.30 21.01 -7.14
CA ILE A 88 -0.66 21.47 -8.37
C ILE A 88 -1.67 22.20 -9.27
N ASP A 89 -2.90 21.69 -9.40
CA ASP A 89 -3.95 22.36 -10.18
C ASP A 89 -4.39 23.71 -9.55
N LEU A 90 -4.45 23.80 -8.23
CA LEU A 90 -4.69 25.07 -7.54
C LEU A 90 -3.57 26.08 -7.81
N ALA A 91 -2.31 25.62 -7.87
CA ALA A 91 -1.18 26.49 -8.20
C ALA A 91 -1.28 27.11 -9.60
N VAL A 92 -2.01 26.49 -10.53
CA VAL A 92 -2.29 27.09 -11.86
C VAL A 92 -3.06 28.39 -11.73
N LYS A 93 -4.05 28.42 -10.83
CA LYS A 93 -5.03 29.52 -10.69
C LYS A 93 -4.62 30.57 -9.65
N ASP A 94 -3.86 30.17 -8.61
CA ASP A 94 -3.48 31.08 -7.53
C ASP A 94 -2.31 31.97 -7.97
N GLU A 95 -2.54 33.29 -8.07
CA GLU A 95 -1.54 34.27 -8.50
C GLU A 95 -0.37 34.43 -7.54
N ARG A 96 -0.55 34.06 -6.26
CA ARG A 96 0.52 34.07 -5.26
C ARG A 96 1.56 32.99 -5.54
N ILE A 97 1.19 31.92 -6.24
CA ILE A 97 2.10 30.84 -6.61
C ILE A 97 2.81 31.19 -7.93
N LYS A 98 4.11 31.45 -7.86
CA LYS A 98 4.95 31.88 -8.99
C LYS A 98 5.59 30.68 -9.72
N ALA A 99 5.82 29.59 -9.02
CA ALA A 99 6.46 28.37 -9.53
C ALA A 99 5.98 27.14 -8.76
N VAL A 100 6.20 25.95 -9.32
CA VAL A 100 6.08 24.69 -8.58
C VAL A 100 7.47 24.10 -8.41
N VAL A 101 7.81 23.66 -7.20
CA VAL A 101 9.09 23.03 -6.85
C VAL A 101 8.84 21.61 -6.40
N LEU A 102 9.42 20.64 -7.13
CA LEU A 102 9.43 19.22 -6.77
C LEU A 102 10.72 18.91 -6.03
N ASP A 103 10.66 18.63 -4.74
CA ASP A 103 11.77 18.05 -3.97
C ASP A 103 11.56 16.53 -3.89
N LEU A 104 12.29 15.80 -4.72
CA LEU A 104 12.24 14.35 -4.85
C LEU A 104 13.44 13.65 -4.17
N SER A 105 14.15 14.35 -3.27
CA SER A 105 15.38 13.85 -2.65
C SER A 105 15.21 12.54 -1.87
N ARG A 106 14.00 12.28 -1.37
CA ARG A 106 13.65 11.06 -0.62
C ARG A 106 12.41 10.37 -1.19
N PHE A 107 12.10 10.66 -2.44
CA PHE A 107 10.97 10.06 -3.12
C PHE A 107 11.21 8.58 -3.40
N THR A 108 10.24 7.72 -3.04
CA THR A 108 10.33 6.27 -3.18
C THR A 108 9.49 5.69 -4.30
N GLY A 109 8.72 6.53 -5.02
CA GLY A 109 7.86 6.11 -6.11
C GLY A 109 6.37 6.23 -5.78
N GLY A 110 5.52 5.81 -6.71
CA GLY A 110 4.05 5.87 -6.54
C GLY A 110 3.31 5.09 -7.62
N GLY A 111 4.03 4.46 -8.54
CA GLY A 111 3.46 3.74 -9.67
C GLY A 111 3.11 4.65 -10.84
N GLN A 112 3.15 4.06 -12.01
CA GLN A 112 3.17 4.80 -13.26
C GLN A 112 1.90 5.63 -13.52
N VAL A 113 0.72 5.14 -13.09
CA VAL A 113 -0.54 5.88 -13.27
C VAL A 113 -0.56 7.15 -12.43
N HIS A 114 -0.18 7.07 -11.14
CA HIS A 114 -0.09 8.26 -10.30
C HIS A 114 0.95 9.26 -10.82
N MET A 115 2.08 8.76 -11.33
CA MET A 115 3.10 9.63 -11.93
C MET A 115 2.58 10.33 -13.16
N SER A 116 1.81 9.66 -14.01
CA SER A 116 1.16 10.25 -15.18
C SER A 116 0.10 11.30 -14.79
N GLU A 117 -0.73 11.02 -13.77
CA GLU A 117 -1.73 11.98 -13.27
C GLU A 117 -1.06 13.26 -12.73
N ILE A 118 0.02 13.12 -11.93
CA ILE A 118 0.80 14.25 -11.41
C ILE A 118 1.54 14.97 -12.54
N GLY A 119 2.15 14.22 -13.47
CA GLY A 119 2.83 14.78 -14.64
C GLY A 119 1.91 15.63 -15.48
N ALA A 120 0.68 15.17 -15.75
CA ALA A 120 -0.33 15.94 -16.47
C ALA A 120 -0.72 17.23 -15.71
N ALA A 121 -0.77 17.22 -14.39
CA ALA A 121 -1.00 18.43 -13.59
C ALA A 121 0.17 19.43 -13.72
N LEU A 122 1.41 18.94 -13.70
CA LEU A 122 2.60 19.77 -13.94
C LEU A 122 2.62 20.39 -15.34
N ASP A 123 2.19 19.64 -16.36
CA ASP A 123 2.06 20.15 -17.71
C ASP A 123 1.04 21.31 -17.79
N ARG A 124 -0.07 21.26 -17.03
CA ARG A 124 -1.03 22.37 -16.91
C ARG A 124 -0.39 23.62 -16.28
N VAL A 125 0.48 23.46 -15.27
CA VAL A 125 1.25 24.56 -14.69
C VAL A 125 2.17 25.20 -15.72
N ARG A 126 2.90 24.38 -16.49
CA ARG A 126 3.80 24.85 -17.55
C ARG A 126 3.02 25.57 -18.68
N ALA A 127 1.86 25.03 -19.07
CA ALA A 127 0.96 25.66 -20.03
C ALA A 127 0.48 27.05 -19.56
N ALA A 128 0.28 27.22 -18.25
CA ALA A 128 0.00 28.51 -17.63
C ALA A 128 1.23 29.43 -17.48
N LYS A 129 2.39 29.04 -18.08
CA LYS A 129 3.66 29.78 -18.07
C LYS A 129 4.27 29.95 -16.68
N LYS A 130 3.91 29.12 -15.72
CA LYS A 130 4.57 29.03 -14.43
C LYS A 130 5.66 27.95 -14.50
N PRO A 131 6.91 28.25 -14.10
CA PRO A 131 7.99 27.27 -14.16
C PRO A 131 7.78 26.16 -13.15
N VAL A 132 8.19 24.94 -13.53
CA VAL A 132 8.27 23.76 -12.68
C VAL A 132 9.75 23.41 -12.53
N LEU A 133 10.27 23.40 -11.31
CA LEU A 133 11.66 23.04 -11.02
C LEU A 133 11.70 21.75 -10.21
N ALA A 134 12.52 20.80 -10.60
CA ALA A 134 12.69 19.53 -9.89
C ALA A 134 14.11 19.39 -9.36
N TYR A 135 14.25 18.85 -8.15
CA TYR A 135 15.52 18.51 -7.53
C TYR A 135 15.45 17.12 -6.88
N ALA A 136 16.50 16.35 -7.08
CA ALA A 136 16.76 15.14 -6.30
C ALA A 136 18.25 14.95 -6.09
N THR A 137 18.60 14.21 -5.04
CA THR A 137 19.98 13.70 -4.90
C THR A 137 20.27 12.67 -5.99
N ALA A 138 19.31 11.75 -6.23
CA ALA A 138 19.32 10.82 -7.37
C ALA A 138 17.88 10.53 -7.80
N TYR A 139 17.69 10.30 -9.09
CA TYR A 139 16.41 9.91 -9.66
C TYR A 139 16.41 8.42 -10.02
N ALA A 140 15.34 7.72 -9.70
CA ALA A 140 14.97 6.41 -10.22
C ALA A 140 13.78 6.54 -11.19
N ASP A 141 13.30 5.44 -11.76
CA ASP A 141 12.30 5.42 -12.84
C ASP A 141 11.11 6.36 -12.64
N ASP A 142 10.38 6.27 -11.50
CA ASP A 142 9.23 7.13 -11.19
C ASP A 142 9.66 8.61 -11.00
N GLY A 143 10.84 8.82 -10.41
CA GLY A 143 11.41 10.14 -10.25
C GLY A 143 11.83 10.77 -11.59
N VAL A 144 12.38 9.97 -12.52
CA VAL A 144 12.72 10.41 -13.89
C VAL A 144 11.45 10.75 -14.66
N GLN A 145 10.42 9.92 -14.57
CA GLN A 145 9.12 10.17 -15.22
C GLN A 145 8.53 11.48 -14.72
N LEU A 146 8.46 11.68 -13.42
CA LEU A 146 7.88 12.88 -12.82
C LEU A 146 8.71 14.14 -13.15
N ALA A 147 10.05 14.06 -13.06
CA ALA A 147 10.96 15.15 -13.41
C ALA A 147 10.93 15.49 -14.91
N ALA A 148 10.58 14.55 -15.78
CA ALA A 148 10.45 14.81 -17.21
C ALA A 148 9.46 15.94 -17.51
N HIS A 149 8.42 16.12 -16.68
CA HIS A 149 7.42 17.19 -16.78
C HIS A 149 7.89 18.55 -16.21
N ALA A 150 9.12 18.62 -15.63
CA ALA A 150 9.65 19.88 -15.13
C ALA A 150 10.25 20.74 -16.28
N SER A 151 10.21 22.06 -16.08
CA SER A 151 10.86 23.04 -16.96
C SER A 151 12.39 22.99 -16.79
N GLU A 152 12.86 22.74 -15.56
CA GLU A 152 14.27 22.70 -15.19
C GLU A 152 14.51 21.58 -14.16
N VAL A 153 15.38 20.62 -14.46
CA VAL A 153 15.70 19.45 -13.65
C VAL A 153 17.10 19.54 -13.11
N TRP A 154 17.25 19.50 -11.79
CA TRP A 154 18.54 19.55 -11.11
C TRP A 154 18.86 18.21 -10.44
N VAL A 155 20.14 17.86 -10.44
CA VAL A 155 20.67 16.71 -9.69
C VAL A 155 21.87 17.12 -8.85
N ASP A 156 22.00 16.50 -7.67
CA ASP A 156 23.17 16.70 -6.79
C ASP A 156 24.47 16.26 -7.51
N PRO A 157 25.61 16.97 -7.29
CA PRO A 157 26.90 16.61 -7.89
C PRO A 157 27.38 15.17 -7.61
N LEU A 158 26.96 14.58 -6.48
CA LEU A 158 27.28 13.20 -6.10
C LEU A 158 26.18 12.21 -6.50
N GLY A 159 25.12 12.69 -7.15
CA GLY A 159 23.97 11.90 -7.55
C GLY A 159 23.97 11.48 -9.00
N GLY A 160 22.76 11.29 -9.55
CA GLY A 160 22.54 10.89 -10.93
C GLY A 160 21.08 10.65 -11.24
N ALA A 161 20.81 10.19 -12.47
CA ALA A 161 19.49 9.74 -12.87
C ALA A 161 19.63 8.36 -13.51
N PHE A 162 18.99 7.37 -12.92
CA PHE A 162 19.12 5.97 -13.31
C PHE A 162 17.77 5.45 -13.78
N VAL A 163 17.77 4.72 -14.88
CA VAL A 163 16.58 4.11 -15.47
C VAL A 163 16.80 2.61 -15.54
N ALA A 164 16.09 1.87 -14.71
CA ALA A 164 16.18 0.41 -14.62
C ALA A 164 15.14 -0.30 -15.49
N GLY A 165 13.95 0.32 -15.61
CA GLY A 165 12.78 -0.29 -16.23
C GLY A 165 12.13 -1.38 -15.37
N PRO A 166 10.89 -1.80 -15.72
CA PRO A 166 10.18 -2.85 -14.99
C PRO A 166 10.87 -4.20 -15.15
N GLY A 167 11.05 -4.93 -14.06
CA GLY A 167 11.72 -6.22 -14.06
C GLY A 167 12.13 -6.63 -12.66
N GLY A 168 12.94 -7.67 -12.59
CA GLY A 168 13.50 -8.19 -11.36
C GLY A 168 13.26 -9.67 -11.19
N GLU A 169 13.90 -10.24 -10.16
CA GLU A 169 13.80 -11.64 -9.82
C GLU A 169 12.74 -11.85 -8.73
N ARG A 170 12.08 -12.99 -8.77
CA ARG A 170 11.14 -13.45 -7.75
C ARG A 170 11.75 -14.67 -7.07
N LEU A 171 11.63 -14.70 -5.74
CA LEU A 171 12.09 -15.85 -4.98
C LEU A 171 11.10 -17.02 -5.12
N TYR A 172 11.65 -18.24 -5.19
CA TYR A 172 10.91 -19.49 -5.25
C TYR A 172 11.32 -20.37 -4.07
N PHE A 173 10.35 -20.91 -3.37
CA PHE A 173 10.54 -21.63 -2.11
C PHE A 173 10.21 -23.13 -2.22
N GLY A 174 9.87 -23.64 -3.42
CA GLY A 174 9.47 -25.03 -3.61
C GLY A 174 10.47 -26.01 -3.03
N ALA A 175 11.76 -25.91 -3.40
CA ALA A 175 12.82 -26.75 -2.84
C ALA A 175 13.00 -26.58 -1.33
N LEU A 176 12.87 -25.37 -0.80
CA LEU A 176 12.92 -25.12 0.65
C LEU A 176 11.79 -25.84 1.38
N LEU A 177 10.56 -25.70 0.91
CA LEU A 177 9.38 -26.34 1.51
C LEU A 177 9.50 -27.87 1.46
N GLN A 178 9.97 -28.43 0.34
CA GLN A 178 10.26 -29.85 0.22
C GLN A 178 11.35 -30.31 1.20
N ARG A 179 12.43 -29.54 1.35
CA ARG A 179 13.51 -29.82 2.31
C ARG A 179 13.01 -29.79 3.75
N LEU A 180 12.11 -28.88 4.07
CA LEU A 180 11.45 -28.77 5.38
C LEU A 180 10.31 -29.80 5.54
N LYS A 181 10.03 -30.60 4.50
CA LYS A 181 8.94 -31.59 4.46
C LYS A 181 7.56 -30.99 4.73
N ILE A 182 7.39 -29.70 4.37
CA ILE A 182 6.09 -29.03 4.40
C ILE A 182 5.35 -29.40 3.11
N THR A 183 4.14 -29.92 3.24
CA THR A 183 3.26 -30.19 2.10
C THR A 183 2.49 -28.92 1.75
N THR A 184 2.53 -28.50 0.49
CA THR A 184 1.78 -27.35 0.00
C THR A 184 0.63 -27.82 -0.87
N HIS A 185 -0.60 -27.73 -0.34
CA HIS A 185 -1.82 -28.03 -1.09
C HIS A 185 -2.24 -26.78 -1.85
N VAL A 186 -2.25 -26.86 -3.18
CA VAL A 186 -2.62 -25.73 -4.05
C VAL A 186 -3.83 -26.11 -4.88
N PHE A 187 -4.87 -25.29 -4.75
CA PHE A 187 -6.11 -25.37 -5.50
C PHE A 187 -6.21 -24.13 -6.38
N LYS A 188 -6.23 -24.26 -7.68
CA LYS A 188 -6.28 -23.11 -8.60
C LYS A 188 -7.00 -23.45 -9.90
N VAL A 189 -7.51 -22.41 -10.56
CA VAL A 189 -7.94 -22.45 -11.95
C VAL A 189 -7.25 -21.34 -12.73
N GLY A 190 -6.78 -21.68 -13.92
CA GLY A 190 -6.12 -20.75 -14.83
C GLY A 190 -4.62 -21.00 -14.98
N ALA A 191 -4.16 -21.10 -16.22
CA ALA A 191 -2.77 -21.36 -16.56
C ALA A 191 -1.82 -20.24 -16.13
N TYR A 192 -2.31 -19.00 -16.07
CA TYR A 192 -1.56 -17.80 -15.77
C TYR A 192 -1.71 -17.33 -14.32
N LYS A 193 -2.44 -18.05 -13.44
CA LYS A 193 -2.53 -17.71 -12.02
C LYS A 193 -1.26 -18.16 -11.31
N ASP A 194 -0.20 -17.37 -11.48
CA ASP A 194 1.18 -17.68 -11.10
C ASP A 194 1.55 -17.28 -9.67
N PHE A 195 0.61 -16.68 -8.91
CA PHE A 195 0.84 -16.28 -7.51
C PHE A 195 1.29 -17.46 -6.65
N VAL A 196 0.80 -18.67 -6.94
CA VAL A 196 1.09 -19.90 -6.20
C VAL A 196 2.43 -20.54 -6.56
N GLU A 197 3.02 -20.19 -7.70
CA GLU A 197 4.23 -20.86 -8.23
C GLU A 197 5.45 -20.77 -7.29
N PRO A 198 5.71 -19.68 -6.57
CA PRO A 198 6.80 -19.61 -5.61
C PRO A 198 6.77 -20.70 -4.53
N TYR A 199 5.62 -21.19 -4.19
CA TYR A 199 5.45 -22.21 -3.16
C TYR A 199 5.50 -23.64 -3.70
N LEU A 200 5.46 -23.81 -5.03
CA LEU A 200 5.43 -25.11 -5.72
C LEU A 200 6.72 -25.43 -6.46
N TYR A 201 7.34 -24.41 -7.05
CA TYR A 201 8.42 -24.56 -8.02
C TYR A 201 9.70 -23.88 -7.54
N ASP A 202 10.80 -24.16 -8.26
CA ASP A 202 12.10 -23.53 -8.05
C ASP A 202 12.36 -22.41 -9.06
N LYS A 203 11.46 -22.23 -10.03
CA LYS A 203 11.52 -21.21 -11.08
C LYS A 203 10.13 -20.96 -11.66
N ALA A 204 9.97 -19.86 -12.38
CA ALA A 204 8.74 -19.54 -13.10
C ALA A 204 8.43 -20.58 -14.19
N SER A 205 7.13 -20.84 -14.40
CA SER A 205 6.63 -21.56 -15.57
C SER A 205 6.72 -20.69 -16.84
N GLU A 206 6.73 -21.31 -18.02
CA GLU A 206 6.70 -20.56 -19.28
C GLU A 206 5.45 -19.66 -19.41
N PRO A 207 4.22 -20.09 -19.06
CA PRO A 207 3.08 -19.18 -19.06
C PRO A 207 3.26 -17.95 -18.15
N SER A 208 3.86 -18.11 -16.95
CA SER A 208 4.18 -17.01 -16.06
C SER A 208 5.18 -16.05 -16.69
N LEU A 209 6.25 -16.56 -17.28
CA LEU A 209 7.26 -15.74 -17.96
C LEU A 209 6.68 -14.99 -19.15
N ASP A 210 5.84 -15.62 -19.96
CA ASP A 210 5.20 -14.98 -21.12
C ASP A 210 4.26 -13.87 -20.72
N ALA A 211 3.43 -14.10 -19.68
CA ALA A 211 2.54 -13.06 -19.16
C ALA A 211 3.33 -11.86 -18.61
N ARG A 212 4.44 -12.12 -17.90
CA ARG A 212 5.28 -11.03 -17.35
C ARG A 212 6.03 -10.28 -18.44
N ARG A 213 6.60 -10.98 -19.43
CA ARG A 213 7.27 -10.32 -20.56
C ARG A 213 6.30 -9.38 -21.30
N ALA A 214 5.08 -9.83 -21.56
CA ALA A 214 4.05 -9.02 -22.19
C ALA A 214 3.67 -7.80 -21.35
N LEU A 215 3.40 -7.99 -20.05
CA LEU A 215 3.03 -6.92 -19.13
C LEU A 215 4.16 -5.89 -18.97
N TYR A 216 5.37 -6.36 -18.65
CA TYR A 216 6.51 -5.47 -18.44
C TYR A 216 6.92 -4.73 -19.73
N GLY A 217 6.81 -5.41 -20.87
CA GLY A 217 7.03 -4.77 -22.17
C GLY A 217 6.07 -3.63 -22.42
N ALA A 218 4.77 -3.83 -22.22
CA ALA A 218 3.74 -2.81 -22.43
C ALA A 218 3.90 -1.62 -21.44
N VAL A 219 4.11 -1.91 -20.15
CA VAL A 219 4.34 -0.88 -19.13
C VAL A 219 5.61 -0.07 -19.44
N TRP A 220 6.67 -0.73 -19.89
CA TRP A 220 7.91 -0.09 -20.28
C TRP A 220 7.75 0.80 -21.52
N ASP A 221 7.02 0.33 -22.53
CA ASP A 221 6.76 1.12 -23.74
C ASP A 221 5.92 2.36 -23.44
N ASN A 222 4.92 2.25 -22.57
CA ASN A 222 4.12 3.38 -22.09
C ASN A 222 4.99 4.40 -21.34
N TRP A 223 5.84 3.94 -20.41
CA TRP A 223 6.77 4.81 -19.68
C TRP A 223 7.72 5.56 -20.61
N LYS A 224 8.33 4.86 -21.59
CA LYS A 224 9.20 5.49 -22.58
C LYS A 224 8.47 6.53 -23.43
N ALA A 225 7.25 6.22 -23.86
CA ALA A 225 6.44 7.14 -24.67
C ALA A 225 6.10 8.41 -23.88
N GLU A 226 5.75 8.28 -22.62
CA GLU A 226 5.43 9.42 -21.76
C GLU A 226 6.66 10.29 -21.50
N VAL A 227 7.78 9.70 -21.11
CA VAL A 227 9.04 10.44 -20.91
C VAL A 227 9.50 11.13 -22.20
N ALA A 228 9.43 10.44 -23.34
CA ALA A 228 9.80 11.03 -24.62
C ALA A 228 8.90 12.23 -25.02
N LYS A 229 7.61 12.16 -24.69
CA LYS A 229 6.65 13.26 -24.91
C LYS A 229 6.95 14.45 -23.98
N ALA A 230 7.15 14.19 -22.68
CA ALA A 230 7.35 15.24 -21.68
C ALA A 230 8.74 15.88 -21.79
N ARG A 231 9.76 15.08 -22.15
CA ARG A 231 11.18 15.47 -22.22
C ARG A 231 11.87 14.91 -23.47
N PRO A 232 11.61 15.47 -24.65
CA PRO A 232 12.11 14.93 -25.94
C PRO A 232 13.64 14.85 -26.06
N LYS A 233 14.39 15.60 -25.21
CA LYS A 233 15.85 15.59 -25.19
C LYS A 233 16.47 14.43 -24.40
N ALA A 234 15.67 13.68 -23.61
CA ALA A 234 16.14 12.56 -22.83
C ALA A 234 16.45 11.34 -23.72
N ASP A 235 17.70 10.94 -23.76
CA ASP A 235 18.15 9.78 -24.54
C ASP A 235 18.06 8.49 -23.71
N ILE A 236 16.81 8.01 -23.53
CA ILE A 236 16.51 6.80 -22.76
C ILE A 236 17.15 5.57 -23.41
N ALA A 237 17.17 5.51 -24.74
CA ALA A 237 17.75 4.38 -25.46
C ALA A 237 19.25 4.19 -25.12
N ARG A 238 20.02 5.29 -25.12
CA ARG A 238 21.45 5.26 -24.75
C ARG A 238 21.66 4.81 -23.31
N VAL A 239 20.85 5.33 -22.37
CA VAL A 239 20.99 5.05 -20.94
C VAL A 239 20.70 3.58 -20.62
N THR A 240 19.75 2.97 -21.32
CA THR A 240 19.28 1.61 -21.03
C THR A 240 19.94 0.51 -21.86
N ALA A 241 20.50 0.85 -23.06
CA ALA A 241 21.15 -0.14 -23.91
C ALA A 241 22.50 -0.63 -23.36
N ASP A 242 23.33 0.29 -22.83
CA ASP A 242 24.60 -0.02 -22.18
C ASP A 242 24.85 0.94 -21.01
N PRO A 243 24.22 0.71 -19.86
CA PRO A 243 24.34 1.59 -18.70
C PRO A 243 25.78 1.68 -18.16
N ALA A 244 26.57 0.61 -18.29
CA ALA A 244 27.95 0.60 -17.85
C ALA A 244 28.85 1.44 -18.77
N GLY A 245 28.72 1.29 -20.09
CA GLY A 245 29.42 2.10 -21.08
C GLY A 245 29.00 3.56 -21.04
N TRP A 246 27.71 3.83 -20.86
CA TRP A 246 27.19 5.18 -20.69
C TRP A 246 27.84 5.90 -19.49
N LEU A 247 27.92 5.25 -18.32
CA LEU A 247 28.53 5.81 -17.12
C LEU A 247 30.06 5.99 -17.29
N LYS A 248 30.75 4.99 -17.87
CA LYS A 248 32.20 5.06 -18.16
C LYS A 248 32.54 6.20 -19.10
N ALA A 249 31.70 6.48 -20.11
CA ALA A 249 31.93 7.58 -21.06
C ALA A 249 31.90 8.96 -20.37
N ALA A 250 31.25 9.09 -19.23
CA ALA A 250 31.29 10.29 -18.38
C ALA A 250 32.40 10.28 -17.31
N GLY A 251 33.30 9.30 -17.38
CA GLY A 251 34.38 9.14 -16.39
C GLY A 251 33.92 8.57 -15.04
N GLY A 252 32.77 7.91 -15.00
CA GLY A 252 32.13 7.40 -13.77
C GLY A 252 31.33 8.44 -13.01
N ASP A 253 31.20 9.66 -13.50
CA ASP A 253 30.40 10.74 -12.93
C ASP A 253 28.93 10.60 -13.40
N ALA A 254 28.06 10.12 -12.51
CA ALA A 254 26.65 9.84 -12.83
C ALA A 254 25.84 11.12 -13.07
N ALA A 255 26.13 12.22 -12.38
CA ALA A 255 25.46 13.50 -12.61
C ALA A 255 25.78 14.04 -14.00
N LYS A 256 27.07 13.99 -14.38
CA LYS A 256 27.51 14.39 -15.72
C LYS A 256 26.94 13.48 -16.81
N ALA A 257 26.88 12.16 -16.56
CA ALA A 257 26.27 11.21 -17.46
C ALA A 257 24.78 11.52 -17.69
N ALA A 258 24.03 11.81 -16.63
CA ALA A 258 22.61 12.20 -16.68
C ALA A 258 22.40 13.52 -17.45
N LEU A 259 23.28 14.51 -17.23
CA LEU A 259 23.26 15.78 -17.97
C LEU A 259 23.50 15.57 -19.47
N GLN A 260 24.52 14.77 -19.83
CA GLN A 260 24.84 14.47 -21.22
C GLN A 260 23.75 13.68 -21.96
N ALA A 261 22.99 12.85 -21.23
CA ALA A 261 21.84 12.10 -21.76
C ALA A 261 20.54 12.93 -21.77
N GLY A 262 20.58 14.20 -21.36
CA GLY A 262 19.41 15.06 -21.32
C GLY A 262 18.39 14.70 -20.25
N LEU A 263 18.71 13.78 -19.31
CA LEU A 263 17.83 13.41 -18.19
C LEU A 263 17.69 14.56 -17.18
N VAL A 264 18.75 15.36 -17.00
CA VAL A 264 18.76 16.55 -16.16
C VAL A 264 19.27 17.77 -16.94
N ASP A 265 19.05 18.97 -16.40
CA ASP A 265 19.45 20.25 -17.00
C ASP A 265 20.65 20.88 -16.28
N LYS A 266 20.76 20.65 -14.98
CA LYS A 266 21.73 21.28 -14.11
C LYS A 266 22.28 20.30 -13.07
N ILE A 267 23.55 20.50 -12.75
CA ILE A 267 24.21 19.84 -11.63
C ILE A 267 24.47 20.91 -10.57
N GLY A 268 24.00 20.68 -9.36
CA GLY A 268 24.19 21.61 -8.24
C GLY A 268 23.61 21.03 -6.96
N ASP A 269 24.15 21.46 -5.84
CA ASP A 269 23.64 21.09 -4.52
C ASP A 269 22.28 21.76 -4.22
N LYS A 270 21.71 21.39 -3.09
CA LYS A 270 20.41 21.92 -2.65
C LYS A 270 20.42 23.42 -2.40
N VAL A 271 21.59 24.01 -2.05
CA VAL A 271 21.75 25.46 -1.84
C VAL A 271 21.71 26.17 -3.18
N ALA A 272 22.46 25.71 -4.16
CA ALA A 272 22.48 26.27 -5.52
C ALA A 272 21.09 26.17 -6.17
N PHE A 273 20.40 25.03 -6.02
CA PHE A 273 19.02 24.86 -6.47
C PHE A 273 18.07 25.83 -5.75
N GLY A 274 18.14 25.97 -4.43
CA GLY A 274 17.32 26.88 -3.67
C GLY A 274 17.55 28.35 -4.03
N ASN A 275 18.81 28.75 -4.32
CA ASN A 275 19.10 30.09 -4.84
C ASN A 275 18.43 30.31 -6.20
N ARG A 276 18.43 29.32 -7.09
CA ARG A 276 17.71 29.39 -8.38
C ARG A 276 16.21 29.55 -8.18
N VAL A 277 15.62 28.83 -7.24
CA VAL A 277 14.19 28.98 -6.92
C VAL A 277 13.91 30.38 -6.34
N ARG A 278 14.79 30.90 -5.49
CA ARG A 278 14.68 32.25 -4.90
C ARG A 278 14.63 33.35 -5.94
N GLU A 279 15.38 33.23 -7.06
CA GLU A 279 15.31 34.19 -8.16
C GLU A 279 13.89 34.31 -8.75
N ILE A 280 13.08 33.25 -8.69
CA ILE A 280 11.72 33.18 -9.25
C ILE A 280 10.66 33.47 -8.18
N ALA A 281 10.81 32.84 -7.03
CA ALA A 281 9.80 32.80 -5.95
C ALA A 281 10.00 33.87 -4.88
N GLY A 282 11.17 34.53 -4.84
CA GLY A 282 11.52 35.50 -3.80
C GLY A 282 12.18 34.88 -2.56
N GLU A 283 12.62 35.73 -1.67
CA GLU A 283 13.28 35.36 -0.40
C GLU A 283 12.28 34.85 0.63
N ASP A 284 12.70 33.86 1.44
CA ASP A 284 11.89 33.42 2.58
C ASP A 284 12.08 34.36 3.76
N ALA A 285 11.08 35.19 4.06
CA ALA A 285 11.09 36.12 5.18
C ALA A 285 11.25 35.47 6.57
N TYR A 286 11.17 34.14 6.65
CA TYR A 286 11.20 33.39 7.91
C TYR A 286 12.42 32.45 8.02
N SER A 287 13.33 32.48 7.05
CA SER A 287 14.50 31.62 7.05
C SER A 287 15.69 32.31 6.38
N GLU A 288 16.76 32.54 7.14
CA GLU A 288 18.04 33.05 6.66
C GLU A 288 18.98 31.92 6.20
N LYS A 289 18.50 30.66 6.14
CA LYS A 289 19.34 29.52 5.73
C LYS A 289 19.79 29.69 4.27
N PRO A 290 21.03 29.34 3.94
CA PRO A 290 21.48 29.33 2.55
C PRO A 290 20.56 28.48 1.67
N GLY A 291 20.15 29.02 0.53
CA GLY A 291 19.24 28.36 -0.39
C GLY A 291 17.77 28.37 0.05
N ALA A 292 17.40 29.12 1.10
CA ALA A 292 15.98 29.32 1.45
C ALA A 292 15.28 30.20 0.40
N TYR A 293 14.02 29.89 0.15
CA TYR A 293 13.15 30.62 -0.79
C TYR A 293 11.71 30.64 -0.28
N ALA A 294 10.96 31.67 -0.68
CA ALA A 294 9.57 31.81 -0.31
C ALA A 294 8.74 30.67 -0.89
N HIS A 295 7.98 29.98 -0.03
CA HIS A 295 7.16 28.85 -0.46
C HIS A 295 5.91 28.63 0.37
N THR A 296 4.93 27.97 -0.26
CA THR A 296 3.73 27.42 0.35
C THR A 296 3.78 25.90 0.26
N ARG A 297 3.41 25.20 1.32
CA ARG A 297 3.32 23.72 1.35
C ARG A 297 1.93 23.27 0.91
N ILE A 298 1.83 22.02 0.40
CA ILE A 298 0.57 21.40 -0.04
C ILE A 298 -0.57 21.57 0.99
N PRO A 299 -0.41 21.21 2.30
CA PRO A 299 -1.51 21.32 3.24
C PRO A 299 -2.03 22.76 3.42
N ALA A 300 -1.14 23.75 3.36
CA ALA A 300 -1.53 25.15 3.48
C ALA A 300 -2.36 25.62 2.26
N LEU A 301 -1.97 25.22 1.05
CA LEU A 301 -2.69 25.56 -0.16
C LEU A 301 -4.06 24.88 -0.21
N LEU A 302 -4.13 23.59 0.13
CA LEU A 302 -5.38 22.84 0.19
C LEU A 302 -6.36 23.39 1.23
N ALA A 303 -5.86 23.77 2.42
CA ALA A 303 -6.68 24.34 3.48
C ALA A 303 -7.24 25.74 3.11
N ALA A 304 -6.48 26.53 2.34
CA ALA A 304 -6.93 27.85 1.87
C ALA A 304 -7.96 27.74 0.71
N HIS A 305 -8.02 26.60 0.06
CA HIS A 305 -8.94 26.32 -1.04
C HIS A 305 -9.74 25.04 -0.74
N PRO A 306 -10.71 25.07 0.17
CA PRO A 306 -11.54 23.91 0.46
C PRO A 306 -12.23 23.39 -0.82
N GLU A 307 -12.61 22.12 -0.83
CA GLU A 307 -13.37 21.56 -1.94
C GLU A 307 -14.71 22.27 -2.09
N ASP A 308 -15.10 22.56 -3.32
CA ASP A 308 -16.43 23.08 -3.60
C ASP A 308 -17.45 21.97 -3.30
N THR A 309 -18.44 22.31 -2.52
CA THR A 309 -19.55 21.42 -2.13
C THR A 309 -20.89 21.89 -2.68
N SER A 310 -20.88 22.85 -3.61
CA SER A 310 -22.08 23.33 -4.27
C SER A 310 -22.60 22.32 -5.31
N GLY A 311 -23.90 22.31 -5.52
CA GLY A 311 -24.54 21.42 -6.47
C GLY A 311 -24.73 19.99 -5.98
N GLU A 312 -24.98 19.07 -6.91
CA GLU A 312 -25.28 17.66 -6.62
C GLU A 312 -24.00 16.84 -6.36
N ALA A 313 -24.06 15.95 -5.41
CA ALA A 313 -22.91 15.15 -5.03
C ALA A 313 -22.73 13.91 -5.92
N VAL A 314 -21.50 13.72 -6.44
CA VAL A 314 -21.03 12.47 -7.04
C VAL A 314 -20.13 11.78 -6.01
N ALA A 315 -20.56 10.63 -5.49
CA ALA A 315 -19.81 9.88 -4.50
C ALA A 315 -18.49 9.33 -5.10
N VAL A 316 -17.41 9.38 -4.32
CA VAL A 316 -16.17 8.67 -4.60
C VAL A 316 -15.86 7.77 -3.42
N VAL A 317 -15.79 6.46 -3.67
CA VAL A 317 -15.36 5.46 -2.69
C VAL A 317 -14.09 4.80 -3.18
N THR A 318 -13.06 4.75 -2.33
CA THR A 318 -11.75 4.19 -2.67
C THR A 318 -11.63 2.75 -2.19
N VAL A 319 -11.11 1.87 -3.06
CA VAL A 319 -10.70 0.50 -2.78
C VAL A 319 -9.19 0.44 -2.99
N ALA A 320 -8.41 0.65 -1.94
CA ALA A 320 -6.95 0.67 -2.02
C ALA A 320 -6.32 -0.41 -1.13
N GLY A 321 -5.29 -1.07 -1.66
CA GLY A 321 -4.59 -2.15 -0.98
C GLY A 321 -5.26 -3.52 -1.14
N GLU A 322 -4.79 -4.50 -0.37
CA GLU A 322 -5.31 -5.87 -0.38
C GLU A 322 -6.74 -5.92 0.16
N LEU A 323 -7.62 -6.66 -0.53
CA LEU A 323 -8.99 -6.92 -0.09
C LEU A 323 -8.97 -7.96 1.04
N VAL A 324 -9.41 -7.56 2.23
CA VAL A 324 -9.49 -8.41 3.41
C VAL A 324 -10.89 -8.38 4.02
N ASP A 325 -11.26 -9.45 4.73
CA ASP A 325 -12.54 -9.52 5.41
C ASP A 325 -12.57 -8.55 6.61
N GLY A 326 -13.75 -8.00 6.94
CA GLY A 326 -13.95 -7.15 8.10
C GLY A 326 -13.63 -5.67 7.89
N LYS A 327 -13.25 -4.98 9.00
CA LYS A 327 -13.18 -3.52 9.12
C LYS A 327 -11.74 -2.96 9.00
N ALA A 328 -10.86 -3.55 8.18
CA ALA A 328 -9.50 -3.03 8.02
C ALA A 328 -9.51 -1.53 7.66
N GLY A 329 -8.56 -0.78 8.22
CA GLY A 329 -8.40 0.65 8.02
C GLY A 329 -7.88 1.05 6.63
N PRO A 330 -7.69 2.37 6.40
CA PRO A 330 -7.08 2.88 5.17
C PRO A 330 -5.72 2.25 4.86
N GLY A 331 -5.39 2.12 3.57
CA GLY A 331 -4.20 1.40 3.08
C GLY A 331 -4.43 -0.10 2.92
N THR A 332 -5.54 -0.63 3.48
CA THR A 332 -6.02 -2.00 3.30
C THR A 332 -7.52 -1.96 3.00
N ALA A 333 -7.98 -2.72 2.02
CA ALA A 333 -9.37 -2.69 1.57
C ALA A 333 -10.24 -3.64 2.40
N GLY A 334 -10.67 -3.23 3.62
CA GLY A 334 -11.61 -3.97 4.44
C GLY A 334 -13.00 -4.03 3.82
N GLY A 335 -13.51 -5.24 3.52
CA GLY A 335 -14.78 -5.43 2.83
C GLY A 335 -15.95 -4.73 3.51
N THR A 336 -16.09 -4.94 4.81
CA THR A 336 -17.17 -4.34 5.64
C THR A 336 -17.04 -2.81 5.72
N ARG A 337 -15.79 -2.27 5.85
CA ARG A 337 -15.57 -0.82 5.85
C ARG A 337 -16.05 -0.19 4.54
N ILE A 338 -15.62 -0.74 3.41
CA ILE A 338 -15.92 -0.18 2.09
C ILE A 338 -17.40 -0.34 1.74
N ALA A 339 -18.01 -1.49 2.05
CA ALA A 339 -19.44 -1.69 1.87
C ALA A 339 -20.27 -0.66 2.65
N ARG A 340 -19.89 -0.36 3.92
CA ARG A 340 -20.52 0.69 4.72
C ARG A 340 -20.39 2.07 4.07
N LEU A 341 -19.23 2.44 3.53
CA LEU A 341 -19.05 3.73 2.84
C LEU A 341 -19.94 3.86 1.59
N ILE A 342 -20.16 2.76 0.86
CA ILE A 342 -21.08 2.72 -0.27
C ILE A 342 -22.55 2.88 0.21
N ASP A 343 -22.90 2.23 1.31
CA ASP A 343 -24.23 2.35 1.90
C ASP A 343 -24.48 3.78 2.47
N GLU A 344 -23.46 4.43 3.04
CA GLU A 344 -23.51 5.85 3.43
C GLU A 344 -23.73 6.76 2.20
N ALA A 345 -22.99 6.55 1.11
CA ALA A 345 -23.20 7.28 -0.14
C ALA A 345 -24.63 7.06 -0.69
N THR A 346 -25.21 5.88 -0.45
CA THR A 346 -26.59 5.58 -0.81
C THR A 346 -27.58 6.38 0.04
N ALA A 347 -27.36 6.44 1.35
CA ALA A 347 -28.20 7.16 2.30
C ALA A 347 -28.13 8.69 2.12
N ASP A 348 -26.97 9.22 1.74
CA ASP A 348 -26.74 10.64 1.46
C ASP A 348 -27.33 11.12 0.12
N ASP A 349 -28.06 10.26 -0.59
CA ASP A 349 -28.71 10.53 -1.88
C ASP A 349 -27.77 11.11 -2.96
N THR A 350 -26.50 10.66 -2.98
CA THR A 350 -25.57 11.03 -4.05
C THR A 350 -26.09 10.58 -5.42
N LYS A 351 -25.87 11.36 -6.47
CA LYS A 351 -26.54 11.15 -7.76
C LYS A 351 -25.82 10.17 -8.68
N ALA A 352 -24.54 9.93 -8.43
CA ALA A 352 -23.71 8.93 -9.09
C ALA A 352 -22.63 8.44 -8.13
N LEU A 353 -22.01 7.31 -8.43
CA LEU A 353 -20.89 6.76 -7.67
C LEU A 353 -19.71 6.44 -8.60
N VAL A 354 -18.54 6.88 -8.21
CA VAL A 354 -17.27 6.47 -8.78
C VAL A 354 -16.55 5.59 -7.77
N LEU A 355 -16.27 4.35 -8.16
CA LEU A 355 -15.38 3.47 -7.39
C LEU A 355 -13.95 3.66 -7.91
N ARG A 356 -13.08 4.24 -7.09
CA ARG A 356 -11.65 4.34 -7.38
C ARG A 356 -10.94 3.11 -6.85
N VAL A 357 -10.26 2.35 -7.74
CA VAL A 357 -9.66 1.05 -7.41
C VAL A 357 -8.16 1.07 -7.64
N ASP A 358 -7.40 0.83 -6.56
CA ASP A 358 -5.95 0.59 -6.56
C ASP A 358 -5.63 -0.66 -5.72
N SER A 359 -6.06 -1.83 -6.20
CA SER A 359 -6.05 -3.08 -5.43
C SER A 359 -5.59 -4.28 -6.27
N PRO A 360 -4.65 -5.10 -5.75
CA PRO A 360 -4.25 -6.36 -6.40
C PRO A 360 -5.32 -7.46 -6.28
N GLY A 361 -6.39 -7.21 -5.50
CA GLY A 361 -7.37 -8.20 -5.11
C GLY A 361 -7.13 -8.72 -3.69
N GLY A 362 -7.63 -9.92 -3.39
CA GLY A 362 -7.56 -10.54 -2.07
C GLY A 362 -8.77 -11.44 -1.83
N SER A 363 -9.39 -11.32 -0.65
CA SER A 363 -10.55 -12.12 -0.25
C SER A 363 -11.72 -12.04 -1.23
N VAL A 364 -12.23 -13.20 -1.62
CA VAL A 364 -13.45 -13.34 -2.44
C VAL A 364 -14.68 -12.82 -1.68
N PHE A 365 -14.73 -13.04 -0.35
CA PHE A 365 -15.84 -12.57 0.49
C PHE A 365 -15.86 -11.04 0.60
N ALA A 366 -14.73 -10.42 0.89
CA ALA A 366 -14.62 -8.96 0.89
C ALA A 366 -15.00 -8.36 -0.46
N SER A 367 -14.53 -8.98 -1.57
CA SER A 367 -14.88 -8.56 -2.92
C SER A 367 -16.37 -8.66 -3.19
N GLU A 368 -17.04 -9.72 -2.74
CA GLU A 368 -18.47 -9.92 -2.92
C GLU A 368 -19.31 -9.02 -2.00
N GLU A 369 -18.84 -8.74 -0.78
CA GLU A 369 -19.49 -7.80 0.14
C GLU A 369 -19.54 -6.40 -0.47
N ILE A 370 -18.42 -5.90 -0.98
CA ILE A 370 -18.32 -4.62 -1.69
C ILE A 370 -19.22 -4.63 -2.94
N ARG A 371 -19.13 -5.69 -3.75
CA ARG A 371 -19.95 -5.83 -4.96
C ARG A 371 -21.44 -5.78 -4.65
N THR A 372 -21.87 -6.42 -3.56
CA THR A 372 -23.26 -6.44 -3.12
C THR A 372 -23.73 -5.05 -2.68
N ALA A 373 -22.89 -4.27 -1.98
CA ALA A 373 -23.18 -2.88 -1.66
C ALA A 373 -23.35 -2.02 -2.93
N LEU A 374 -22.46 -2.20 -3.93
CA LEU A 374 -22.59 -1.52 -5.22
C LEU A 374 -23.88 -1.90 -5.95
N LEU A 375 -24.32 -3.16 -5.86
CA LEU A 375 -25.61 -3.57 -6.44
C LEU A 375 -26.79 -2.92 -5.73
N ARG A 376 -26.75 -2.73 -4.40
CA ARG A 376 -27.76 -1.95 -3.67
C ARG A 376 -27.80 -0.50 -4.15
N TYR A 377 -26.63 0.13 -4.30
CA TYR A 377 -26.53 1.47 -4.89
C TYR A 377 -27.12 1.51 -6.30
N LYS A 378 -26.77 0.56 -7.16
CA LYS A 378 -27.27 0.45 -8.55
C LYS A 378 -28.80 0.26 -8.60
N ALA A 379 -29.38 -0.48 -7.65
CA ALA A 379 -30.82 -0.73 -7.58
C ALA A 379 -31.63 0.55 -7.35
N SER A 380 -31.03 1.64 -6.86
CA SER A 380 -31.65 2.96 -6.78
C SER A 380 -31.73 3.70 -8.13
N GLY A 381 -31.28 3.08 -9.23
CA GLY A 381 -31.29 3.66 -10.57
C GLY A 381 -30.13 4.62 -10.86
N ARG A 382 -29.21 4.78 -9.92
CA ARG A 382 -28.07 5.71 -10.05
C ARG A 382 -26.88 5.07 -10.77
N PRO A 383 -26.14 5.83 -11.63
CA PRO A 383 -25.02 5.29 -12.36
C PRO A 383 -23.80 5.04 -11.46
N ILE A 384 -23.07 3.98 -11.82
CA ILE A 384 -21.77 3.64 -11.21
C ILE A 384 -20.71 3.60 -12.30
N ALA A 385 -19.60 4.29 -12.09
CA ALA A 385 -18.40 4.16 -12.89
C ALA A 385 -17.21 3.67 -12.04
N VAL A 386 -16.24 3.04 -12.68
CA VAL A 386 -14.97 2.63 -12.06
C VAL A 386 -13.83 3.40 -12.66
N SER A 387 -12.96 3.94 -11.81
CA SER A 387 -11.67 4.49 -12.15
C SER A 387 -10.58 3.59 -11.60
N MET A 388 -9.89 2.85 -12.47
CA MET A 388 -8.76 2.02 -12.10
C MET A 388 -7.50 2.88 -12.01
N ALA A 389 -6.76 2.78 -10.88
CA ALA A 389 -5.47 3.44 -10.68
C ALA A 389 -4.31 2.55 -11.16
N ASN A 390 -3.23 2.41 -10.36
CA ASN A 390 -2.09 1.57 -10.75
C ASN A 390 -2.49 0.11 -10.93
N VAL A 391 -3.33 -0.41 -10.03
CA VAL A 391 -3.72 -1.83 -10.03
C VAL A 391 -5.23 -1.98 -9.78
N ALA A 392 -5.91 -2.76 -10.61
CA ALA A 392 -7.29 -3.20 -10.37
C ALA A 392 -7.46 -4.64 -10.85
N ALA A 393 -6.86 -5.57 -10.11
CA ALA A 393 -6.71 -6.96 -10.53
C ALA A 393 -7.43 -7.93 -9.59
N SER A 394 -7.78 -9.13 -10.11
CA SER A 394 -8.42 -10.20 -9.31
C SER A 394 -9.67 -9.70 -8.58
N GLY A 395 -9.69 -9.66 -7.23
CA GLY A 395 -10.78 -9.08 -6.45
C GLY A 395 -11.07 -7.61 -6.79
N GLY A 396 -10.02 -6.82 -7.16
CA GLY A 396 -10.18 -5.45 -7.65
C GLY A 396 -10.96 -5.36 -8.96
N TYR A 397 -10.83 -6.37 -9.83
CA TYR A 397 -11.68 -6.47 -11.02
C TYR A 397 -13.09 -6.99 -10.67
N TRP A 398 -13.21 -7.91 -9.68
CA TRP A 398 -14.49 -8.41 -9.19
C TRP A 398 -15.41 -7.28 -8.73
N VAL A 399 -14.89 -6.37 -7.87
CA VAL A 399 -15.66 -5.22 -7.37
C VAL A 399 -16.01 -4.22 -8.49
N SER A 400 -15.29 -4.23 -9.60
CA SER A 400 -15.55 -3.36 -10.75
C SER A 400 -16.73 -3.82 -11.63
N THR A 401 -17.18 -5.09 -11.48
CA THR A 401 -18.20 -5.69 -12.38
C THR A 401 -19.59 -5.05 -12.34
N PRO A 402 -20.08 -4.38 -11.26
CA PRO A 402 -21.37 -3.71 -11.26
C PRO A 402 -21.46 -2.42 -12.09
N ALA A 403 -20.30 -1.82 -12.42
CA ALA A 403 -20.24 -0.53 -13.08
C ALA A 403 -20.78 -0.58 -14.52
N GLN A 404 -21.37 0.53 -14.95
CA GLN A 404 -21.77 0.74 -16.35
C GLN A 404 -20.59 1.13 -17.24
N ARG A 405 -19.53 1.71 -16.65
CA ARG A 405 -18.34 2.13 -17.37
C ARG A 405 -17.10 1.90 -16.52
N ILE A 406 -16.07 1.35 -17.13
CA ILE A 406 -14.77 1.10 -16.49
C ILE A 406 -13.71 1.92 -17.22
N PHE A 407 -13.06 2.82 -16.50
CA PHE A 407 -11.93 3.62 -16.95
C PHE A 407 -10.63 3.05 -16.40
N ALA A 408 -9.58 3.12 -17.20
CA ALA A 408 -8.21 2.79 -16.80
C ALA A 408 -7.22 3.64 -17.59
N GLU A 409 -6.01 3.77 -17.10
CA GLU A 409 -4.89 4.32 -17.87
C GLU A 409 -4.17 3.21 -18.64
N PRO A 410 -3.42 3.55 -19.71
CA PRO A 410 -2.69 2.53 -20.48
C PRO A 410 -1.77 1.65 -19.64
N SER A 411 -1.18 2.22 -18.58
CA SER A 411 -0.25 1.53 -17.67
C SER A 411 -0.92 0.88 -16.48
N THR A 412 -2.23 0.96 -16.33
CA THR A 412 -2.99 0.25 -15.29
C THR A 412 -2.76 -1.26 -15.40
N VAL A 413 -2.46 -1.90 -14.29
CA VAL A 413 -2.35 -3.37 -14.21
C VAL A 413 -3.71 -3.94 -13.81
N THR A 414 -4.33 -4.78 -14.66
CA THR A 414 -5.68 -5.30 -14.41
C THR A 414 -5.87 -6.75 -14.86
N GLY A 415 -7.10 -7.25 -14.84
CA GLY A 415 -7.41 -8.64 -15.18
C GLY A 415 -7.18 -9.56 -13.99
N SER A 416 -6.24 -10.51 -14.10
CA SER A 416 -5.99 -11.56 -13.09
C SER A 416 -7.27 -12.31 -12.69
N ILE A 417 -8.22 -12.46 -13.66
CA ILE A 417 -9.50 -13.14 -13.45
C ILE A 417 -9.22 -14.62 -13.24
N GLY A 418 -9.13 -15.03 -11.97
CA GLY A 418 -8.77 -16.36 -11.54
C GLY A 418 -8.85 -16.48 -10.02
N ILE A 419 -9.05 -17.70 -9.54
CA ILE A 419 -9.19 -18.05 -8.13
C ILE A 419 -8.10 -19.05 -7.73
N PHE A 420 -7.59 -18.96 -6.53
CA PHE A 420 -6.66 -19.92 -5.95
C PHE A 420 -6.81 -19.99 -4.43
N SER A 421 -6.31 -21.08 -3.86
CA SER A 421 -6.07 -21.23 -2.42
C SER A 421 -4.77 -22.01 -2.20
N ILE A 422 -4.04 -21.67 -1.13
CA ILE A 422 -2.80 -22.36 -0.72
C ILE A 422 -2.97 -22.73 0.74
N ILE A 423 -2.79 -24.01 1.05
CA ILE A 423 -2.88 -24.53 2.43
C ILE A 423 -1.61 -25.35 2.70
N PRO A 424 -0.74 -24.91 3.62
CA PRO A 424 0.39 -25.74 4.05
C PRO A 424 -0.07 -26.81 5.05
N SER A 425 0.57 -27.99 5.04
CA SER A 425 0.41 -28.98 6.10
C SER A 425 1.75 -29.54 6.55
N PHE A 426 1.82 -29.99 7.80
CA PHE A 426 3.08 -30.27 8.49
C PHE A 426 3.24 -31.73 8.88
N GLU A 427 2.38 -32.65 8.47
CA GLU A 427 2.38 -34.07 8.83
C GLU A 427 3.73 -34.74 8.53
N ARG A 428 4.33 -34.46 7.38
CA ARG A 428 5.64 -35.03 6.98
C ARG A 428 6.80 -34.40 7.75
N ALA A 429 6.71 -33.12 8.05
CA ALA A 429 7.69 -32.41 8.87
C ALA A 429 7.68 -32.99 10.29
N LEU A 430 6.52 -33.09 10.92
CA LEU A 430 6.33 -33.62 12.27
C LEU A 430 6.76 -35.08 12.37
N ALA A 431 6.35 -35.93 11.42
CA ALA A 431 6.76 -37.34 11.38
C ALA A 431 8.29 -37.50 11.31
N SER A 432 9.00 -36.56 10.66
CA SER A 432 10.47 -36.61 10.60
C SER A 432 11.15 -36.34 11.96
N TYR A 433 10.44 -35.76 12.93
CA TYR A 433 10.86 -35.59 14.31
C TYR A 433 10.24 -36.60 15.27
N GLY A 434 9.54 -37.63 14.74
CA GLY A 434 8.90 -38.68 15.55
C GLY A 434 7.56 -38.24 16.16
N VAL A 435 6.99 -37.11 15.72
CA VAL A 435 5.65 -36.67 16.15
C VAL A 435 4.63 -37.18 15.13
N ASN A 436 3.72 -38.04 15.58
CA ASN A 436 2.65 -38.59 14.77
C ASN A 436 1.29 -38.20 15.34
N SER A 437 0.28 -38.12 14.49
CA SER A 437 -1.12 -37.89 14.86
C SER A 437 -1.94 -39.16 14.63
N ASP A 438 -2.85 -39.46 15.53
CA ASP A 438 -3.84 -40.51 15.43
C ASP A 438 -5.17 -40.04 16.00
N GLY A 439 -6.29 -40.63 15.56
CA GLY A 439 -7.61 -40.20 16.02
C GLY A 439 -8.75 -41.03 15.43
N VAL A 440 -9.93 -40.83 16.01
CA VAL A 440 -11.19 -41.44 15.54
C VAL A 440 -11.98 -40.43 14.74
N ARG A 441 -12.46 -40.88 13.57
CA ARG A 441 -13.32 -40.08 12.69
C ARG A 441 -14.71 -40.69 12.61
N THR A 442 -15.75 -39.91 12.85
CA THR A 442 -17.14 -40.34 12.69
C THR A 442 -17.69 -40.06 11.29
N THR A 443 -17.08 -39.10 10.59
CA THR A 443 -17.36 -38.78 9.19
C THR A 443 -16.03 -38.48 8.46
N PRO A 444 -15.99 -38.48 7.12
CA PRO A 444 -14.78 -38.08 6.36
C PRO A 444 -14.28 -36.69 6.69
N LEU A 445 -15.16 -35.79 7.17
CA LEU A 445 -14.83 -34.42 7.54
C LEU A 445 -14.46 -34.24 9.01
N SER A 446 -14.57 -35.32 9.84
CA SER A 446 -14.20 -35.22 11.26
C SER A 446 -12.73 -34.86 11.41
N GLY A 447 -12.48 -33.74 12.06
CA GLY A 447 -11.12 -33.24 12.24
C GLY A 447 -10.51 -32.55 11.04
N GLN A 448 -11.22 -32.39 9.95
CA GLN A 448 -10.74 -31.76 8.73
C GLN A 448 -11.32 -30.35 8.56
N PRO A 449 -10.60 -29.48 7.83
CA PRO A 449 -9.23 -29.62 7.34
C PRO A 449 -8.20 -29.56 8.49
N ASP A 450 -7.13 -30.33 8.41
CA ASP A 450 -6.13 -30.44 9.48
C ASP A 450 -4.72 -30.18 8.93
N LEU A 451 -4.08 -29.11 9.42
CA LEU A 451 -2.73 -28.76 9.00
C LEU A 451 -1.65 -29.65 9.66
N ILE A 452 -1.99 -30.34 10.75
CA ILE A 452 -1.05 -31.18 11.50
C ILE A 452 -0.99 -32.58 10.93
N SER A 453 -2.15 -33.19 10.63
CA SER A 453 -2.25 -34.54 10.09
C SER A 453 -2.39 -34.60 8.56
N GLY A 454 -2.47 -33.44 7.91
CA GLY A 454 -2.66 -33.32 6.48
C GLY A 454 -4.13 -33.33 6.06
N LEU A 455 -4.38 -32.96 4.80
CA LEU A 455 -5.71 -32.96 4.21
C LEU A 455 -6.07 -34.36 3.72
N THR A 456 -7.35 -34.74 3.83
CA THR A 456 -7.84 -35.97 3.22
C THR A 456 -8.18 -35.72 1.75
N PRO A 457 -8.15 -36.79 0.88
CA PRO A 457 -8.51 -36.67 -0.53
C PRO A 457 -9.93 -36.12 -0.76
N GLU A 458 -10.86 -36.40 0.15
CA GLU A 458 -12.23 -35.87 0.10
C GLU A 458 -12.23 -34.36 0.28
N VAL A 459 -11.46 -33.86 1.24
CA VAL A 459 -11.34 -32.41 1.51
C VAL A 459 -10.63 -31.71 0.37
N GLU A 460 -9.55 -32.29 -0.17
CA GLU A 460 -8.88 -31.76 -1.36
C GLU A 460 -9.84 -31.66 -2.56
N SER A 461 -10.62 -32.71 -2.81
CA SER A 461 -11.64 -32.70 -3.88
C SER A 461 -12.71 -31.62 -3.66
N MET A 462 -13.18 -31.46 -2.42
CA MET A 462 -14.15 -30.41 -2.08
C MET A 462 -13.57 -28.99 -2.26
N LEU A 463 -12.33 -28.76 -1.85
CA LEU A 463 -11.65 -27.49 -2.03
C LEU A 463 -11.47 -27.17 -3.51
N GLN A 464 -11.00 -28.11 -4.31
CA GLN A 464 -10.84 -27.92 -5.75
C GLN A 464 -12.18 -27.63 -6.44
N ALA A 465 -13.24 -28.38 -6.12
CA ALA A 465 -14.59 -28.14 -6.66
C ALA A 465 -15.12 -26.74 -6.28
N ASN A 466 -14.83 -26.28 -5.07
CA ASN A 466 -15.21 -24.92 -4.63
C ASN A 466 -14.46 -23.84 -5.42
N ILE A 467 -13.16 -24.02 -5.66
CA ILE A 467 -12.33 -23.11 -6.48
C ILE A 467 -12.85 -23.04 -7.92
N GLU A 468 -13.18 -24.17 -8.52
CA GLU A 468 -13.74 -24.27 -9.87
C GLU A 468 -15.11 -23.56 -9.96
N HIS A 469 -15.98 -23.78 -8.97
CA HIS A 469 -17.27 -23.10 -8.89
C HIS A 469 -17.11 -21.58 -8.80
N ASN A 470 -16.26 -21.09 -7.91
CA ASN A 470 -16.01 -19.66 -7.75
C ASN A 470 -15.34 -19.04 -8.98
N TYR A 471 -14.48 -19.77 -9.68
CA TYR A 471 -13.95 -19.32 -10.96
C TYR A 471 -15.06 -19.17 -12.01
N GLY A 472 -15.94 -20.16 -12.14
CA GLY A 472 -17.10 -20.09 -13.02
C GLY A 472 -18.03 -18.90 -12.68
N ARG A 473 -18.22 -18.64 -11.38
CA ARG A 473 -18.96 -17.45 -10.90
C ARG A 473 -18.26 -16.16 -11.34
N PHE A 474 -16.93 -16.04 -11.17
CA PHE A 474 -16.19 -14.87 -11.60
C PHE A 474 -16.31 -14.62 -13.10
N LEU A 475 -16.14 -15.67 -13.91
CA LEU A 475 -16.36 -15.60 -15.37
C LEU A 475 -17.77 -15.10 -15.70
N GLY A 476 -18.79 -15.61 -15.02
CA GLY A 476 -20.19 -15.17 -15.19
C GLY A 476 -20.41 -13.69 -14.86
N LEU A 477 -19.81 -13.19 -13.77
CA LEU A 477 -19.89 -11.78 -13.38
C LEU A 477 -19.25 -10.87 -14.43
N VAL A 478 -18.06 -11.23 -14.89
CA VAL A 478 -17.36 -10.46 -15.92
C VAL A 478 -18.10 -10.54 -17.25
N ALA A 479 -18.60 -11.70 -17.65
CA ALA A 479 -19.37 -11.90 -18.86
C ALA A 479 -20.61 -11.01 -18.88
N ALA A 480 -21.37 -10.99 -17.79
CA ALA A 480 -22.55 -10.12 -17.63
C ALA A 480 -22.15 -8.63 -17.68
N SER A 481 -21.07 -8.25 -17.02
CA SER A 481 -20.55 -6.87 -17.01
C SER A 481 -20.10 -6.41 -18.39
N ARG A 482 -19.49 -7.29 -19.17
CA ARG A 482 -18.88 -6.95 -20.47
C ARG A 482 -19.76 -7.29 -21.69
N GLY A 483 -20.97 -7.82 -21.48
CA GLY A 483 -21.86 -8.25 -22.56
C GLY A 483 -21.28 -9.37 -23.42
N LYS A 484 -20.50 -10.27 -22.81
CA LYS A 484 -19.82 -11.40 -23.46
C LYS A 484 -20.29 -12.72 -22.88
N THR A 485 -19.92 -13.84 -23.53
CA THR A 485 -20.17 -15.17 -22.95
C THR A 485 -19.04 -15.52 -21.95
N PRO A 486 -19.28 -16.41 -20.99
CA PRO A 486 -18.23 -16.92 -20.10
C PRO A 486 -17.03 -17.49 -20.85
N GLN A 487 -17.25 -18.17 -21.97
CA GLN A 487 -16.18 -18.75 -22.80
C GLN A 487 -15.32 -17.66 -23.48
N GLN A 488 -15.92 -16.55 -23.91
CA GLN A 488 -15.19 -15.41 -24.46
C GLN A 488 -14.35 -14.72 -23.39
N ILE A 489 -14.85 -14.66 -22.16
CA ILE A 489 -14.09 -14.13 -21.02
C ILE A 489 -12.97 -15.09 -20.64
N ASP A 490 -13.23 -16.39 -20.58
CA ASP A 490 -12.21 -17.40 -20.22
C ASP A 490 -10.98 -17.34 -21.14
N ALA A 491 -11.17 -17.04 -22.42
CA ALA A 491 -10.08 -16.89 -23.39
C ALA A 491 -9.10 -15.76 -23.04
N VAL A 492 -9.53 -14.73 -22.28
CA VAL A 492 -8.69 -13.59 -21.85
C VAL A 492 -8.49 -13.56 -20.32
N ALA A 493 -9.05 -14.54 -19.62
CA ALA A 493 -8.98 -14.70 -18.16
C ALA A 493 -7.82 -15.63 -17.77
N GLN A 494 -8.12 -16.83 -17.27
CA GLN A 494 -7.15 -17.85 -16.87
C GLN A 494 -6.11 -17.35 -15.85
N GLY A 495 -6.48 -16.30 -15.07
CA GLY A 495 -5.59 -15.66 -14.11
C GLY A 495 -4.57 -14.71 -14.73
N ARG A 496 -4.64 -14.44 -16.05
CA ARG A 496 -3.69 -13.57 -16.74
C ARG A 496 -3.86 -12.11 -16.37
N VAL A 497 -2.73 -11.45 -16.16
CA VAL A 497 -2.63 -10.01 -15.88
C VAL A 497 -2.40 -9.27 -17.20
N TRP A 498 -3.03 -8.12 -17.34
CA TRP A 498 -2.96 -7.27 -18.52
C TRP A 498 -2.61 -5.84 -18.15
N ASP A 499 -1.91 -5.14 -19.01
CA ASP A 499 -1.87 -3.68 -19.01
C ASP A 499 -3.21 -3.11 -19.46
N GLY A 500 -3.49 -1.83 -19.09
CA GLY A 500 -4.76 -1.18 -19.42
C GLY A 500 -5.02 -1.08 -20.92
N GLY A 501 -3.96 -0.91 -21.73
CA GLY A 501 -4.03 -0.87 -23.19
C GLY A 501 -4.56 -2.17 -23.77
N THR A 502 -3.94 -3.28 -23.39
CA THR A 502 -4.35 -4.64 -23.80
C THR A 502 -5.71 -5.03 -23.19
N ALA A 503 -5.96 -4.65 -21.93
CA ALA A 503 -7.25 -4.89 -21.28
C ALA A 503 -8.42 -4.21 -22.04
N ARG A 504 -8.20 -3.00 -22.55
CA ARG A 504 -9.19 -2.32 -23.39
C ARG A 504 -9.41 -3.03 -24.72
N GLN A 505 -8.36 -3.50 -25.40
CA GLN A 505 -8.47 -4.29 -26.62
C GLN A 505 -9.24 -5.60 -26.40
N ASN A 506 -9.04 -6.23 -25.24
CA ASN A 506 -9.75 -7.45 -24.83
C ASN A 506 -11.20 -7.18 -24.40
N GLY A 507 -11.59 -5.90 -24.27
CA GLY A 507 -12.92 -5.49 -23.84
C GLY A 507 -13.15 -5.64 -22.32
N LEU A 508 -12.09 -5.67 -21.54
CA LEU A 508 -12.15 -5.65 -20.06
C LEU A 508 -12.25 -4.20 -19.53
N VAL A 509 -11.79 -3.22 -20.28
CA VAL A 509 -11.85 -1.78 -20.00
C VAL A 509 -12.62 -1.10 -21.14
N ASP A 510 -13.44 -0.09 -20.80
CA ASP A 510 -14.26 0.62 -21.79
C ASP A 510 -13.53 1.80 -22.40
N GLN A 511 -12.78 2.55 -21.59
CA GLN A 511 -12.22 3.83 -22.00
C GLN A 511 -10.94 4.15 -21.22
N PHE A 512 -10.00 4.84 -21.85
CA PHE A 512 -8.90 5.48 -21.14
C PHE A 512 -9.36 6.74 -20.42
N GLY A 513 -8.79 7.00 -19.28
CA GLY A 513 -9.01 8.20 -18.48
C GLY A 513 -8.78 7.95 -16.99
N GLY A 514 -8.44 9.04 -16.29
CA GLY A 514 -8.21 9.04 -14.85
C GLY A 514 -9.50 9.29 -14.05
N LEU A 515 -9.30 9.68 -12.77
CA LEU A 515 -10.43 9.94 -11.86
C LEU A 515 -11.33 11.07 -12.36
N ASN A 516 -10.78 12.17 -12.88
CA ASN A 516 -11.54 13.31 -13.35
C ASN A 516 -12.43 12.99 -14.56
N ASP A 517 -11.92 12.19 -15.51
CA ASP A 517 -12.70 11.73 -16.67
C ASP A 517 -13.84 10.83 -16.23
N THR A 518 -13.59 9.97 -15.24
CA THR A 518 -14.59 9.08 -14.68
C THR A 518 -15.69 9.86 -13.95
N LEU A 519 -15.33 10.89 -13.19
CA LEU A 519 -16.27 11.78 -12.51
C LEU A 519 -17.13 12.54 -13.52
N ALA A 520 -16.52 13.12 -14.55
CA ALA A 520 -17.25 13.82 -15.61
C ALA A 520 -18.25 12.90 -16.32
N TRP A 521 -17.84 11.66 -16.62
CA TRP A 521 -18.75 10.66 -17.18
C TRP A 521 -19.90 10.32 -16.24
N ALA A 522 -19.63 10.13 -14.95
CA ALA A 522 -20.63 9.78 -13.95
C ALA A 522 -21.67 10.90 -13.77
N ALA A 523 -21.20 12.16 -13.70
CA ALA A 523 -22.07 13.33 -13.65
C ALA A 523 -22.93 13.46 -14.91
N GLY A 524 -22.34 13.24 -16.10
CA GLY A 524 -23.06 13.22 -17.37
C GLY A 524 -24.12 12.10 -17.44
N ALA A 525 -23.78 10.88 -16.98
CA ALA A 525 -24.71 9.77 -16.92
C ALA A 525 -25.89 10.03 -15.94
N ALA A 526 -25.64 10.76 -14.87
CA ALA A 526 -26.64 11.23 -13.91
C ALA A 526 -27.37 12.52 -14.38
N LYS A 527 -26.99 13.10 -15.52
CA LYS A 527 -27.57 14.32 -16.13
C LYS A 527 -27.46 15.57 -15.24
N LEU A 528 -26.34 15.74 -14.53
CA LEU A 528 -26.17 16.84 -13.58
C LEU A 528 -25.74 18.17 -14.23
N GLY A 529 -25.39 18.20 -15.52
CA GLY A 529 -24.83 19.39 -16.18
C GLY A 529 -23.48 19.76 -15.53
N ASP A 530 -23.28 21.07 -15.27
CA ASP A 530 -22.07 21.58 -14.64
C ASP A 530 -22.22 21.81 -13.12
N ASN A 531 -23.41 21.57 -12.56
CA ASN A 531 -23.71 21.86 -11.16
C ASN A 531 -23.57 20.60 -10.27
N TRP A 532 -22.34 20.14 -10.09
CA TRP A 532 -22.01 18.98 -9.27
C TRP A 532 -20.62 19.09 -8.65
N HIS A 533 -20.38 18.31 -7.59
CA HIS A 533 -19.08 18.20 -6.93
C HIS A 533 -18.76 16.75 -6.57
N PRO A 534 -17.48 16.34 -6.53
CA PRO A 534 -17.09 15.05 -5.98
C PRO A 534 -17.20 15.07 -4.44
N ARG A 535 -17.80 14.04 -3.86
CA ARG A 535 -17.82 13.81 -2.42
C ARG A 535 -17.09 12.52 -2.08
N PHE A 536 -15.95 12.65 -1.41
CA PHE A 536 -15.10 11.53 -1.05
C PHE A 536 -15.54 10.91 0.27
N TYR A 537 -15.71 9.59 0.29
CA TYR A 537 -16.07 8.80 1.46
C TYR A 537 -14.83 8.08 2.00
N GLY A 538 -14.73 7.93 3.33
CA GLY A 538 -13.59 7.30 3.98
C GLY A 538 -12.39 8.25 4.14
N GLY A 539 -12.65 9.50 4.57
CA GLY A 539 -11.63 10.52 4.83
C GLY A 539 -10.50 10.05 5.75
N GLU A 540 -9.57 10.95 6.09
CA GLU A 540 -8.43 10.64 6.98
C GLU A 540 -8.93 9.91 8.23
N ALA A 541 -8.39 8.71 8.48
CA ALA A 541 -8.60 8.03 9.74
C ALA A 541 -8.09 8.98 10.84
N ASP A 542 -8.99 9.38 11.75
CA ASP A 542 -8.54 10.11 12.94
C ASP A 542 -7.65 9.13 13.73
N PRO A 543 -6.33 9.38 13.83
CA PRO A 543 -5.41 8.45 14.49
C PRO A 543 -5.76 8.24 15.96
N TYR A 544 -6.60 9.12 16.52
CA TYR A 544 -7.06 9.02 17.90
C TYR A 544 -8.43 8.34 18.03
N ALA A 545 -9.25 8.31 16.98
CA ALA A 545 -10.53 7.63 17.01
C ALA A 545 -10.34 6.13 17.27
N SER A 546 -9.36 5.50 16.63
CA SER A 546 -9.02 4.09 16.86
C SER A 546 -8.48 3.81 18.28
N LEU A 547 -7.72 4.75 18.85
CA LEU A 547 -7.23 4.66 20.23
C LEU A 547 -8.37 4.85 21.25
N ILE A 548 -9.25 5.82 20.99
CA ILE A 548 -10.42 6.10 21.84
C ILE A 548 -11.40 4.92 21.77
N GLU A 549 -11.63 4.34 20.61
CA GLU A 549 -12.49 3.16 20.42
C GLU A 549 -11.96 1.94 21.18
N ARG A 550 -10.63 1.70 21.16
CA ARG A 550 -9.97 0.65 21.96
C ARG A 550 -10.04 0.93 23.46
N LEU A 551 -9.91 2.21 23.89
CA LEU A 551 -9.94 2.59 25.30
C LEU A 551 -11.36 2.67 25.87
N SER A 552 -12.37 2.95 25.05
CA SER A 552 -13.78 3.05 25.45
C SER A 552 -14.51 1.72 25.53
N GLY A 553 -13.83 0.60 25.24
CA GLY A 553 -14.46 -0.73 25.30
C GLY A 553 -15.59 -0.91 24.28
N GLY A 554 -15.51 -0.20 23.17
CA GLY A 554 -16.39 -0.44 22.02
C GLY A 554 -16.25 -1.88 21.57
N ASP A 555 -17.37 -2.57 21.48
CA ASP A 555 -17.58 -4.01 21.25
C ASP A 555 -16.36 -4.75 20.71
N GLU A 556 -15.86 -5.71 21.49
CA GLU A 556 -14.82 -6.66 21.12
C GLU A 556 -15.32 -7.63 20.01
N ASP A 557 -15.69 -7.11 18.86
CA ASP A 557 -15.52 -7.81 17.60
C ASP A 557 -14.15 -7.41 17.06
N THR A 558 -13.11 -7.68 17.83
CA THR A 558 -11.75 -7.81 17.32
C THR A 558 -11.68 -9.11 16.52
N ASP A 559 -12.28 -9.09 15.34
CA ASP A 559 -11.85 -9.95 14.26
C ASP A 559 -10.41 -9.50 13.94
N ALA A 560 -9.43 -10.21 14.54
CA ALA A 560 -8.10 -10.29 13.95
C ALA A 560 -8.30 -10.53 12.44
N PRO A 561 -7.48 -9.96 11.54
CA PRO A 561 -7.65 -10.15 10.11
C PRO A 561 -7.83 -11.64 9.86
N ALA A 562 -9.07 -12.05 9.64
CA ALA A 562 -9.40 -13.43 9.37
C ALA A 562 -8.79 -13.72 8.00
N ALA A 563 -7.74 -14.53 8.00
CA ALA A 563 -7.25 -15.09 6.77
C ALA A 563 -8.45 -15.59 5.97
N ALA A 564 -8.61 -15.04 4.77
CA ALA A 564 -9.58 -15.34 3.72
C ALA A 564 -10.86 -16.09 4.17
N GLY A 565 -12.03 -15.44 4.09
CA GLY A 565 -13.35 -15.97 4.47
C GLY A 565 -13.89 -17.09 3.57
N ASP A 566 -13.02 -17.83 2.90
CA ASP A 566 -13.33 -19.04 2.14
C ASP A 566 -13.27 -20.27 3.04
N LEU A 567 -13.45 -21.46 2.45
CA LEU A 567 -13.35 -22.74 3.17
C LEU A 567 -12.03 -22.86 3.97
N ALA A 568 -10.95 -22.18 3.52
CA ALA A 568 -9.67 -22.14 4.22
C ALA A 568 -9.74 -21.34 5.54
N ALA A 569 -10.56 -20.28 5.62
CA ALA A 569 -10.77 -19.52 6.86
C ALA A 569 -11.70 -20.25 7.87
N LEU A 570 -12.64 -21.06 7.36
CA LEU A 570 -13.36 -22.03 8.20
C LEU A 570 -12.38 -23.01 8.87
N VAL A 571 -11.33 -23.40 8.15
CA VAL A 571 -10.22 -24.22 8.64
C VAL A 571 -9.49 -23.56 9.79
N GLY A 572 -9.10 -22.30 9.64
CA GLY A 572 -8.41 -21.54 10.69
C GLY A 572 -9.25 -21.43 11.97
N ARG A 573 -10.53 -21.08 11.83
CA ARG A 573 -11.46 -20.95 12.97
C ARG A 573 -11.71 -22.24 13.73
N GLN A 574 -11.79 -23.39 13.05
CA GLN A 574 -11.92 -24.68 13.74
C GLN A 574 -10.66 -25.12 14.47
N GLN A 575 -9.48 -24.65 14.04
CA GLN A 575 -8.22 -24.95 14.72
C GLN A 575 -8.00 -24.12 15.97
N ASP A 576 -8.36 -22.83 15.95
CA ASP A 576 -8.31 -21.95 17.13
C ASP A 576 -9.25 -22.45 18.23
N ALA A 577 -10.38 -23.07 17.88
CA ALA A 577 -11.30 -23.69 18.84
C ALA A 577 -10.79 -25.00 19.44
N ARG A 578 -9.74 -25.62 18.87
CA ARG A 578 -9.19 -26.92 19.33
C ARG A 578 -7.92 -26.83 20.15
N LEU A 579 -7.28 -25.65 20.18
CA LEU A 579 -6.16 -25.42 21.10
C LEU A 579 -6.71 -25.44 22.54
N PRO A 580 -6.24 -26.36 23.41
CA PRO A 580 -6.73 -26.43 24.79
C PRO A 580 -6.49 -25.08 25.48
N ALA A 581 -7.47 -24.62 26.26
CA ALA A 581 -7.49 -23.35 27.00
C ALA A 581 -6.34 -23.15 28.01
N GLY A 582 -5.30 -23.99 27.98
CA GLY A 582 -4.13 -23.95 28.83
C GLY A 582 -3.04 -22.94 28.46
N GLY A 583 -3.16 -22.22 27.35
CA GLY A 583 -2.17 -21.24 26.88
C GLY A 583 -2.46 -19.77 27.19
N ARG A 584 -3.61 -19.45 27.73
CA ARG A 584 -3.93 -18.09 28.17
C ARG A 584 -3.49 -17.85 29.59
N THR A 585 -2.21 -17.58 29.81
CA THR A 585 -1.76 -16.99 31.08
C THR A 585 -2.16 -15.51 31.08
N GLY A 586 -3.37 -15.26 31.59
CA GLY A 586 -3.79 -13.93 31.98
C GLY A 586 -2.87 -13.43 33.11
N THR A 587 -2.28 -12.27 32.90
CA THR A 587 -1.66 -11.47 33.95
C THR A 587 -2.75 -10.95 34.87
N ALA A 588 -3.06 -11.74 35.95
CA ALA A 588 -3.76 -11.22 37.10
C ALA A 588 -2.76 -11.20 38.24
N GLY A 589 -2.49 -9.98 38.75
CA GLY A 589 -1.59 -9.77 39.86
C GLY A 589 -2.03 -10.46 41.14
N ARG A 590 -1.04 -10.87 41.92
CA ARG A 590 -1.11 -10.85 43.38
C ARG A 590 0.27 -11.02 44.03
N ASP A 591 0.48 -10.16 44.99
CA ASP A 591 1.55 -10.13 45.99
C ASP A 591 2.00 -11.49 46.55
N ALA A 592 3.27 -11.66 46.81
CA ALA A 592 3.87 -11.81 48.13
C ALA A 592 5.23 -12.54 48.16
N ARG A 593 6.25 -11.77 48.63
CA ARG A 593 7.31 -12.25 49.55
C ARG A 593 8.39 -13.21 49.06
N HIS A 594 9.60 -12.66 49.06
CA HIS A 594 10.93 -13.28 49.18
C HIS A 594 11.04 -14.25 50.38
N PRO A 595 12.13 -15.08 50.56
CA PRO A 595 13.51 -14.89 50.10
C PRO A 595 14.26 -16.20 49.72
N GLY A 596 15.45 -16.06 49.10
CA GLY A 596 16.43 -17.13 49.18
C GLY A 596 17.50 -17.21 48.08
N ALA A 597 18.62 -16.55 48.35
CA ALA A 597 20.02 -16.97 48.06
C ALA A 597 20.50 -17.39 46.66
N VAL A 598 21.43 -16.59 46.21
CA VAL A 598 22.45 -16.76 45.16
C VAL A 598 23.42 -17.94 45.47
N PRO A 599 24.08 -18.57 44.45
CA PRO A 599 25.49 -18.27 44.30
C PRO A 599 26.00 -17.94 42.91
N ARG A 600 26.91 -16.96 42.90
CA ARG A 600 27.82 -16.61 41.79
C ARG A 600 28.88 -17.69 41.60
N LEU A 601 29.33 -17.89 40.37
CA LEU A 601 30.71 -18.28 40.02
C LEU A 601 31.14 -17.68 38.68
N PRO A 602 32.45 -17.65 38.34
CA PRO A 602 33.12 -16.39 38.02
C PRO A 602 33.53 -16.25 36.54
N GLY A 603 33.98 -15.05 36.23
CA GLY A 603 34.35 -14.61 34.90
C GLY A 603 35.57 -15.25 34.27
N ARG A 604 35.63 -15.13 32.96
CA ARG A 604 36.89 -15.10 32.17
C ARG A 604 36.74 -14.13 31.00
N THR A 605 37.63 -13.18 31.02
CA THR A 605 38.01 -12.24 29.98
C THR A 605 38.59 -12.95 28.78
N ALA A 606 38.23 -12.55 27.57
CA ALA A 606 39.16 -12.54 26.42
C ALA A 606 38.74 -11.49 25.38
N ARG A 607 39.76 -10.74 25.02
CA ARG A 607 39.79 -9.63 24.07
C ARG A 607 39.65 -10.10 22.60
N GLY A 608 39.13 -9.19 21.77
CA GLY A 608 39.75 -8.97 20.46
C GLY A 608 38.90 -9.34 19.26
N GLY A 609 38.60 -8.36 18.43
CA GLY A 609 38.23 -8.56 17.04
C GLY A 609 37.23 -7.54 16.50
N ARG A 610 37.67 -6.28 16.29
CA ARG A 610 37.04 -5.42 15.27
C ARG A 610 37.27 -6.07 13.91
N TRP A 611 36.28 -6.06 13.06
CA TRP A 611 36.27 -5.78 11.61
C TRP A 611 34.95 -6.22 10.98
N CYS A 612 34.47 -5.31 10.12
CA CYS A 612 33.38 -5.41 9.16
C CYS A 612 32.06 -4.75 9.57
N LYS A 613 32.06 -3.43 9.56
CA LYS A 613 30.90 -2.62 9.13
C LYS A 613 31.22 -2.13 7.73
N GLY A 614 30.31 -2.41 6.81
CA GLY A 614 30.36 -1.84 5.47
C GLY A 614 29.75 -2.79 4.44
N ALA A 615 28.60 -2.42 3.95
CA ALA A 615 27.88 -2.89 2.78
C ALA A 615 26.50 -3.53 3.11
N ALA A 616 25.53 -2.67 3.42
CA ALA A 616 24.11 -2.98 3.19
C ALA A 616 23.39 -1.62 3.00
N GLY A 617 23.40 -1.15 1.79
CA GLY A 617 22.70 0.06 1.40
C GLY A 617 22.64 0.12 -0.10
N ALA A 618 21.58 -0.39 -0.67
CA ALA A 618 20.99 -0.08 -1.96
C ALA A 618 20.44 -1.34 -2.65
N ALA A 619 19.25 -1.75 -2.28
CA ALA A 619 18.36 -2.47 -3.17
C ALA A 619 16.95 -2.42 -2.54
N GLY A 620 16.20 -1.47 -2.91
CA GLY A 620 14.79 -1.35 -2.55
C GLY A 620 14.13 -0.43 -3.54
N THR A 621 13.41 -0.98 -4.46
CA THR A 621 12.19 -0.38 -5.03
C THR A 621 11.77 -1.23 -6.21
N GLY A 622 10.76 -2.00 -6.01
CA GLY A 622 10.10 -2.72 -7.09
C GLY A 622 8.98 -3.56 -6.54
N ALA A 623 7.78 -3.07 -6.76
CA ALA A 623 6.51 -3.78 -6.69
C ALA A 623 6.05 -4.28 -5.30
N GLY A 624 4.94 -3.72 -4.83
CA GLY A 624 4.20 -4.14 -3.65
C GLY A 624 3.59 -5.55 -3.73
N ALA A 625 4.45 -6.56 -3.75
CA ALA A 625 4.08 -7.95 -3.59
C ALA A 625 4.86 -8.63 -2.45
N GLY A 626 5.79 -7.95 -1.81
CA GLY A 626 6.74 -8.55 -0.88
C GLY A 626 6.34 -8.56 0.60
N LEU A 627 5.34 -7.79 1.03
CA LEU A 627 5.00 -7.73 2.45
C LEU A 627 4.11 -8.90 2.90
N SER A 628 3.19 -9.40 2.07
CA SER A 628 2.38 -10.57 2.40
C SER A 628 3.23 -11.83 2.53
N ASP A 629 4.23 -11.98 1.67
CA ASP A 629 5.13 -13.14 1.69
C ASP A 629 6.05 -13.15 2.94
N ALA A 630 6.49 -11.99 3.39
CA ALA A 630 7.33 -11.86 4.60
C ALA A 630 6.55 -12.15 5.89
N VAL A 631 5.29 -11.75 5.98
CA VAL A 631 4.44 -11.98 7.17
C VAL A 631 4.09 -13.46 7.31
N GLN A 632 3.85 -14.18 6.21
CA GLN A 632 3.60 -15.62 6.25
C GLN A 632 4.87 -16.42 6.60
N LEU A 633 6.06 -15.98 6.15
CA LEU A 633 7.34 -16.56 6.54
C LEU A 633 7.71 -16.29 8.01
N ILE A 634 7.34 -15.12 8.56
CA ILE A 634 7.56 -14.76 9.97
C ILE A 634 6.67 -15.62 10.89
N ALA A 635 5.46 -15.97 10.49
CA ALA A 635 4.61 -16.89 11.24
C ALA A 635 5.23 -18.31 11.27
N ALA A 636 5.79 -18.78 10.16
CA ALA A 636 6.52 -20.04 10.10
C ALA A 636 7.85 -19.98 10.91
N HIS A 637 8.52 -18.83 10.95
CA HIS A 637 9.77 -18.65 11.70
C HIS A 637 9.56 -18.60 13.22
N ARG A 638 8.44 -18.05 13.69
CA ARG A 638 8.08 -18.07 15.13
C ARG A 638 7.75 -19.48 15.60
N PHE A 639 7.22 -20.33 14.75
CA PHE A 639 6.96 -21.74 15.08
C PHE A 639 8.25 -22.57 15.13
N LEU A 640 9.23 -22.28 14.28
CA LEU A 640 10.54 -22.96 14.26
C LEU A 640 11.47 -22.49 15.39
N ALA A 641 11.33 -21.27 15.89
CA ALA A 641 12.13 -20.73 17.01
C ALA A 641 11.73 -21.32 18.38
N ALA A 642 10.57 -21.94 18.49
CA ALA A 642 10.09 -22.58 19.73
C ALA A 642 10.53 -24.05 19.89
N CYS A 643 11.22 -24.66 18.90
CA CYS A 643 11.77 -26.01 19.01
C CYS A 643 13.30 -25.96 19.15
N PRO A 644 13.89 -26.41 20.26
CA PRO A 644 15.34 -26.47 20.41
C PRO A 644 15.93 -27.56 19.49
N LEU A 645 16.64 -27.14 18.46
CA LEU A 645 17.40 -28.03 17.58
C LEU A 645 18.60 -28.62 18.33
N PRO A 646 18.84 -29.95 18.31
CA PRO A 646 20.08 -30.52 18.80
C PRO A 646 21.25 -30.11 17.85
N ARG A 647 22.32 -29.61 18.44
CA ARG A 647 23.57 -29.28 17.72
C ARG A 647 24.21 -30.57 17.21
N LEU A 648 24.27 -30.73 15.88
CA LEU A 648 25.10 -31.73 15.22
C LEU A 648 26.57 -31.28 15.24
N PRO A 649 27.54 -32.14 15.60
CA PRO A 649 28.94 -31.82 15.56
C PRO A 649 29.45 -31.85 14.11
N LEU A 650 30.02 -30.73 13.65
CA LEU A 650 30.81 -30.67 12.43
C LEU A 650 32.09 -31.48 12.64
N ARG A 651 32.20 -32.65 12.02
CA ARG A 651 33.49 -33.31 11.81
C ARG A 651 34.14 -32.68 10.58
N ALA A 652 35.26 -32.03 10.79
CA ALA A 652 36.21 -31.71 9.76
C ALA A 652 36.92 -33.02 9.35
N SER A 653 37.01 -33.29 8.08
CA SER A 653 37.94 -34.22 7.50
C SER A 653 38.55 -33.62 6.22
N ALA A 654 39.84 -33.72 6.19
CA ALA A 654 40.89 -33.26 5.31
C ALA A 654 40.61 -33.06 3.83
#